data_4185f9a2ef75272064f291cee2a6c747
#
_entry.id   4185f9a2ef75272064f291cee2a6c747
#
_cell.length_a   1.000
_cell.length_b   1.000
_cell.length_c   1.000
_cell.angle_alpha   90.00
_cell.angle_beta   90.00
_cell.angle_gamma   90.00
#
_symmetry.space_group_name_H-M   'P 1'
#
loop_
_entity.id
_entity.type
_entity.pdbx_description
1 polymer ?
#
loop_
_entity_poly.entity_id
_entity_poly.type
_entity_poly.pdbx_seq_one_letter_code
_entity_poly.pdbx_strand_id
1 'polypeptide(L)'
;MVQGGVGLWQTPTSRMMPEGALSINYTDNNEYRFWSVSMQLFPWMEATARYTDVRTRLYSQVDSFSGDQTLKDKGLDVKFRLWEESYYLPNISLGFRDFGGTGFFESEFINASKSVGPFDFHVGLGWGYLGHQNDITNPFCEVRESFCTRPEGFSGRGGKVDYQNFFKGPTAFFGGVEYQTPWPNLAFKAELEGNNYQYDRAGRLEQDSRWNIGAVYRWNDFDFTLNYQRGNTIGFGVSYSLNMNSITQVKVDRAPRDIVNAKPSADVASINRKRLYNDLVRRGGYFINDTVIDDKQATFYGSQTSYRNADEATQRVGRILASELPESITEYHIVEHQGNILMLDTVIDAKAFREHATYSVPEPDIASTYKRVAPTDEQVEAFAPNRTSGAFLSSKFFWTQSFGNPEDFYLYQLGILTTAGYKFNRQFGVFGSVRTTLLDNFDKFNYKVDKERAVLPRVRTQVREYVTQGTFTMDTAYAVWTDRLAEDWYYQAYGGYLETMFGGVGGEVLYRPVDSRFAFGVDVNYVKQRSFEDMTRFFDYEAFTGFATAYWQPEFLPDTRIKVAAGQFLAKDRGVNIDFAKRFDSGIVVGAFASFTNVSAEEYGEGSFTKGFYISIPFDLFVLKPAKGRGQFPWVPIARDGGQMLTRPSQLISTTELRSPFYD
;
A
#
# COMPACT_ATOMS: atom_id res chain seq x y z
N MET A 1 12.43 17.22 -10.22
CA MET A 1 12.09 18.63 -9.83
C MET A 1 12.48 18.87 -8.39
N VAL A 2 12.61 20.16 -7.99
CA VAL A 2 12.87 20.56 -6.61
C VAL A 2 11.77 20.03 -5.66
N GLN A 3 10.53 20.10 -6.08
CA GLN A 3 9.38 19.66 -5.28
C GLN A 3 9.02 18.17 -5.43
N GLY A 4 9.81 17.39 -6.16
CA GLY A 4 9.55 15.98 -6.50
C GLY A 4 8.82 15.81 -7.82
N GLY A 5 8.70 14.57 -8.28
CA GLY A 5 8.17 14.21 -9.59
C GLY A 5 9.14 14.48 -10.75
N VAL A 6 8.76 14.04 -11.95
CA VAL A 6 9.58 14.23 -13.16
C VAL A 6 9.34 15.61 -13.74
N GLY A 7 10.42 16.37 -13.93
CA GLY A 7 10.37 17.72 -14.50
C GLY A 7 11.74 18.39 -14.57
N LEU A 8 11.74 19.70 -14.85
CA LEU A 8 12.94 20.53 -14.84
C LEU A 8 13.34 20.89 -13.40
N TRP A 9 13.33 22.16 -12.99
CA TRP A 9 13.61 22.57 -11.61
C TRP A 9 12.33 22.82 -10.83
N GLN A 10 11.55 23.81 -11.23
CA GLN A 10 10.26 24.17 -10.62
C GLN A 10 9.06 23.69 -11.46
N THR A 11 9.28 23.49 -12.76
CA THR A 11 8.21 23.19 -13.72
C THR A 11 8.14 21.71 -14.09
N PRO A 12 6.92 21.15 -14.16
CA PRO A 12 6.72 19.77 -14.57
C PRO A 12 6.96 19.58 -16.07
N THR A 13 7.33 18.34 -16.45
CA THR A 13 7.38 17.91 -17.86
C THR A 13 6.39 16.76 -18.08
N SER A 14 6.08 16.45 -19.34
CA SER A 14 5.25 15.31 -19.67
C SER A 14 6.00 13.98 -19.64
N ARG A 15 7.27 13.99 -19.29
CA ARG A 15 8.04 12.76 -19.10
C ARG A 15 7.54 11.98 -17.88
N MET A 16 7.59 10.66 -18.00
CA MET A 16 7.21 9.69 -16.97
C MET A 16 8.40 8.79 -16.64
N MET A 17 8.46 8.34 -15.40
CA MET A 17 9.34 7.22 -15.03
C MET A 17 8.82 5.90 -15.62
N PRO A 18 9.62 4.84 -15.67
CA PRO A 18 9.12 3.50 -15.92
C PRO A 18 8.11 3.06 -14.85
N GLU A 19 7.11 2.26 -15.20
CA GLU A 19 6.16 1.70 -14.23
C GLU A 19 6.90 0.97 -13.10
N GLY A 20 6.45 1.17 -11.88
CA GLY A 20 7.09 0.64 -10.69
C GLY A 20 8.26 1.47 -10.17
N ALA A 21 8.69 2.53 -10.87
CA ALA A 21 9.73 3.41 -10.34
C ALA A 21 9.25 4.16 -9.11
N LEU A 22 10.09 4.16 -8.08
CA LEU A 22 9.97 4.91 -6.84
C LEU A 22 11.20 5.82 -6.72
N SER A 23 10.99 7.10 -6.50
CA SER A 23 12.06 8.07 -6.26
C SER A 23 11.85 8.79 -4.94
N ILE A 24 12.84 8.78 -4.08
CA ILE A 24 12.90 9.54 -2.83
C ILE A 24 13.81 10.73 -3.09
N ASN A 25 13.30 11.92 -2.88
CA ASN A 25 14.01 13.16 -3.22
C ASN A 25 14.11 14.08 -1.99
N TYR A 26 15.28 14.65 -1.81
CA TYR A 26 15.56 15.73 -0.87
C TYR A 26 16.14 16.91 -1.62
N THR A 27 15.58 18.11 -1.39
CA THR A 27 16.12 19.37 -1.94
C THR A 27 16.12 20.45 -0.89
N ASP A 28 17.09 21.34 -0.97
CA ASP A 28 17.28 22.42 -0.01
C ASP A 28 17.71 23.70 -0.73
N ASN A 29 17.13 24.82 -0.32
CA ASN A 29 17.56 26.17 -0.67
C ASN A 29 17.35 27.12 0.54
N ASN A 30 17.49 28.43 0.35
CA ASN A 30 17.40 29.38 1.45
C ASN A 30 16.03 29.41 2.13
N GLU A 31 14.94 29.25 1.34
CA GLU A 31 13.57 29.43 1.82
C GLU A 31 12.89 28.11 2.13
N TYR A 32 13.26 27.05 1.41
CA TYR A 32 12.55 25.78 1.42
C TYR A 32 13.48 24.59 1.58
N ARG A 33 12.93 23.59 2.27
CA ARG A 33 13.43 22.23 2.28
C ARG A 33 12.30 21.29 1.93
N PHE A 34 12.50 20.46 0.89
CA PHE A 34 11.51 19.52 0.43
C PHE A 34 11.99 18.09 0.62
N TRP A 35 11.11 17.24 1.12
CA TRP A 35 11.20 15.80 1.03
C TRP A 35 10.02 15.31 0.19
N SER A 36 10.28 14.49 -0.79
CA SER A 36 9.22 13.92 -1.61
C SER A 36 9.47 12.46 -1.94
N VAL A 37 8.37 11.75 -2.12
CA VAL A 37 8.34 10.39 -2.63
C VAL A 37 7.47 10.40 -3.87
N SER A 38 8.08 10.12 -5.02
CA SER A 38 7.40 10.06 -6.31
C SER A 38 7.35 8.63 -6.80
N MET A 39 6.22 8.22 -7.38
CA MET A 39 5.97 6.85 -7.76
C MET A 39 5.23 6.79 -9.09
N GLN A 40 5.73 5.95 -9.99
CA GLN A 40 5.04 5.63 -11.23
C GLN A 40 4.13 4.42 -10.99
N LEU A 41 2.86 4.68 -10.72
CA LEU A 41 1.88 3.63 -10.40
C LEU A 41 1.45 2.85 -11.64
N PHE A 42 1.28 3.53 -12.74
CA PHE A 42 0.96 2.97 -14.06
C PHE A 42 1.80 3.66 -15.14
N PRO A 43 1.94 3.09 -16.33
CA PRO A 43 2.67 3.76 -17.42
C PRO A 43 2.20 5.18 -17.72
N TRP A 44 0.95 5.50 -17.34
CA TRP A 44 0.28 6.77 -17.60
C TRP A 44 -0.01 7.61 -16.35
N MET A 45 0.37 7.15 -15.13
CA MET A 45 0.05 7.85 -13.87
C MET A 45 1.25 7.91 -12.92
N GLU A 46 1.71 9.11 -12.64
CA GLU A 46 2.69 9.44 -11.59
C GLU A 46 1.99 10.09 -10.41
N ALA A 47 2.33 9.66 -9.19
CA ALA A 47 1.88 10.29 -7.94
C ALA A 47 3.09 10.73 -7.12
N THR A 48 3.00 11.90 -6.46
CA THR A 48 4.06 12.42 -5.59
C THR A 48 3.47 12.90 -4.28
N ALA A 49 3.99 12.36 -3.17
CA ALA A 49 3.74 12.88 -1.83
C ALA A 49 4.91 13.77 -1.42
N ARG A 50 4.61 14.96 -0.92
CA ARG A 50 5.60 15.97 -0.57
C ARG A 50 5.42 16.44 0.85
N TYR A 51 6.54 16.65 1.55
CA TYR A 51 6.63 17.36 2.81
C TYR A 51 7.57 18.54 2.64
N THR A 52 7.08 19.73 2.99
CA THR A 52 7.77 21.00 2.79
C THR A 52 8.03 21.66 4.13
N ASP A 53 9.26 22.09 4.35
CA ASP A 53 9.66 22.96 5.45
C ASP A 53 9.85 24.39 4.91
N VAL A 54 9.01 25.31 5.33
CA VAL A 54 9.09 26.75 4.99
C VAL A 54 9.95 27.45 6.03
N ARG A 55 11.26 27.55 5.78
CA ARG A 55 12.28 27.98 6.74
C ARG A 55 12.16 29.42 7.19
N THR A 56 11.50 30.24 6.42
CA THR A 56 11.34 31.70 6.67
C THR A 56 10.12 32.05 7.51
N ARG A 57 9.29 31.06 7.88
CA ARG A 57 8.08 31.26 8.67
C ARG A 57 7.98 30.30 9.85
N LEU A 58 7.54 30.81 11.01
CA LEU A 58 7.18 29.97 12.14
C LEU A 58 5.81 29.29 11.93
N TYR A 59 5.66 28.10 12.50
CA TYR A 59 4.40 27.36 12.51
C TYR A 59 3.32 28.14 13.26
N SER A 60 3.66 28.72 14.44
CA SER A 60 2.80 29.59 15.24
C SER A 60 3.62 30.79 15.76
N GLN A 61 2.92 31.88 16.01
CA GLN A 61 3.48 33.05 16.70
C GLN A 61 3.47 32.87 18.24
N VAL A 62 2.92 31.76 18.73
CA VAL A 62 2.81 31.47 20.17
C VAL A 62 3.90 30.47 20.55
N ASP A 63 4.96 30.96 21.22
CA ASP A 63 6.13 30.16 21.61
C ASP A 63 5.76 28.91 22.44
N SER A 64 4.77 29.03 23.34
CA SER A 64 4.33 27.92 24.17
C SER A 64 3.62 26.81 23.40
N PHE A 65 3.24 27.06 22.13
CA PHE A 65 2.55 26.10 21.27
C PHE A 65 3.51 25.38 20.31
N SER A 66 4.43 26.10 19.66
CA SER A 66 5.29 25.51 18.63
C SER A 66 6.78 25.84 18.78
N GLY A 67 7.17 26.69 19.74
CA GLY A 67 8.54 27.14 19.90
C GLY A 67 9.11 27.74 18.60
N ASP A 68 10.36 27.41 18.30
CA ASP A 68 11.08 27.84 17.09
C ASP A 68 10.72 27.02 15.82
N GLN A 69 9.67 26.21 15.88
CA GLN A 69 9.32 25.35 14.75
C GLN A 69 8.86 26.16 13.53
N THR A 70 9.47 25.88 12.39
CA THR A 70 9.10 26.48 11.11
C THR A 70 7.79 25.88 10.57
N LEU A 71 7.13 26.62 9.67
CA LEU A 71 5.90 26.20 9.03
C LEU A 71 6.13 24.95 8.17
N LYS A 72 5.29 23.93 8.36
CA LYS A 72 5.34 22.67 7.64
C LYS A 72 4.12 22.54 6.72
N ASP A 73 4.34 21.99 5.54
CA ASP A 73 3.32 21.74 4.54
C ASP A 73 3.35 20.29 4.03
N LYS A 74 2.19 19.76 3.68
CA LYS A 74 2.02 18.42 3.09
C LYS A 74 1.23 18.55 1.79
N GLY A 75 1.86 18.17 0.69
CA GLY A 75 1.25 18.18 -0.64
C GLY A 75 1.12 16.79 -1.24
N LEU A 76 0.11 16.63 -2.07
CA LEU A 76 -0.08 15.46 -2.92
C LEU A 76 -0.26 15.94 -4.35
N ASP A 77 0.57 15.43 -5.26
CA ASP A 77 0.55 15.77 -6.68
C ASP A 77 0.20 14.51 -7.50
N VAL A 78 -0.48 14.69 -8.62
CA VAL A 78 -0.73 13.63 -9.59
C VAL A 78 -0.54 14.15 -11.00
N LYS A 79 0.04 13.31 -11.86
CA LYS A 79 0.25 13.61 -13.28
C LYS A 79 -0.19 12.43 -14.13
N PHE A 80 -0.95 12.71 -15.18
CA PHE A 80 -1.49 11.74 -16.12
C PHE A 80 -0.91 11.99 -17.51
N ARG A 81 -0.34 10.97 -18.13
CA ARG A 81 0.05 10.99 -19.53
C ARG A 81 -1.20 10.79 -20.39
N LEU A 82 -1.52 11.79 -21.21
CA LEU A 82 -2.65 11.76 -22.12
C LEU A 82 -2.24 11.20 -23.48
N TRP A 83 -1.01 11.47 -23.89
CA TRP A 83 -0.49 11.07 -25.19
C TRP A 83 1.00 10.71 -25.08
N GLU A 84 1.40 9.62 -25.71
CA GLU A 84 2.79 9.20 -25.75
C GLU A 84 3.52 9.80 -26.96
N GLU A 85 4.80 10.15 -26.78
CA GLU A 85 5.61 10.71 -27.85
C GLU A 85 5.73 9.72 -29.03
N SER A 86 5.55 10.24 -30.22
CA SER A 86 5.83 9.55 -31.48
C SER A 86 6.82 10.36 -32.32
N TYR A 87 7.15 9.90 -33.49
CA TYR A 87 8.06 10.65 -34.38
C TYR A 87 7.57 12.09 -34.63
N TYR A 88 6.28 12.31 -34.83
CA TYR A 88 5.71 13.62 -35.13
C TYR A 88 5.07 14.32 -33.91
N LEU A 89 4.51 13.57 -33.01
CA LEU A 89 3.74 14.13 -31.89
C LEU A 89 4.55 14.15 -30.59
N PRO A 90 4.41 15.18 -29.76
CA PRO A 90 5.02 15.25 -28.44
C PRO A 90 4.32 14.30 -27.45
N ASN A 91 4.98 14.01 -26.36
CA ASN A 91 4.34 13.48 -25.16
C ASN A 91 3.48 14.60 -24.54
N ILE A 92 2.24 14.30 -24.16
CA ILE A 92 1.32 15.29 -23.54
C ILE A 92 0.88 14.76 -22.18
N SER A 93 0.93 15.59 -21.15
CA SER A 93 0.40 15.27 -19.84
C SER A 93 -0.45 16.38 -19.23
N LEU A 94 -1.32 15.98 -18.32
CA LEU A 94 -2.15 16.80 -17.46
C LEU A 94 -1.78 16.51 -16.01
N GLY A 95 -1.66 17.53 -15.17
CA GLY A 95 -1.37 17.29 -13.79
C GLY A 95 -1.99 18.29 -12.84
N PHE A 96 -2.06 17.85 -11.58
CA PHE A 96 -2.59 18.59 -10.43
C PHE A 96 -1.55 18.55 -9.32
N ARG A 97 -1.11 19.69 -8.87
CA ARG A 97 -0.19 19.83 -7.74
C ARG A 97 -0.95 20.25 -6.50
N ASP A 98 -0.55 19.70 -5.37
CA ASP A 98 -1.08 20.01 -4.04
C ASP A 98 -2.61 19.91 -3.94
N PHE A 99 -3.21 19.04 -4.76
CA PHE A 99 -4.68 18.91 -4.88
C PHE A 99 -5.34 18.29 -3.64
N GLY A 100 -4.60 17.62 -2.79
CA GLY A 100 -5.09 16.96 -1.56
C GLY A 100 -4.32 17.38 -0.30
N GLY A 101 -3.50 18.42 -0.39
CA GLY A 101 -2.67 18.97 0.68
C GLY A 101 -3.28 20.20 1.35
N THR A 102 -2.42 21.17 1.67
CA THR A 102 -2.85 22.47 2.23
C THR A 102 -3.28 23.47 1.18
N GLY A 103 -2.96 23.22 -0.10
CA GLY A 103 -3.20 24.12 -1.22
C GLY A 103 -2.17 25.26 -1.34
N PHE A 104 -1.03 25.19 -0.64
CA PHE A 104 0.00 26.22 -0.70
C PHE A 104 0.66 26.34 -2.08
N PHE A 105 0.81 25.21 -2.77
CA PHE A 105 1.40 25.12 -4.09
C PHE A 105 0.38 24.65 -5.14
N GLU A 106 -0.91 24.85 -4.83
CA GLU A 106 -2.02 24.39 -5.67
C GLU A 106 -1.88 24.94 -7.09
N SER A 107 -1.80 24.03 -8.04
CA SER A 107 -1.74 24.37 -9.45
C SER A 107 -2.19 23.22 -10.35
N GLU A 108 -2.73 23.57 -11.48
CA GLU A 108 -3.03 22.67 -12.59
C GLU A 108 -2.11 23.02 -13.76
N PHE A 109 -1.79 22.01 -14.55
CA PHE A 109 -0.98 22.22 -15.75
C PHE A 109 -1.31 21.23 -16.85
N ILE A 110 -1.11 21.68 -18.09
CA ILE A 110 -0.99 20.84 -19.26
C ILE A 110 0.35 21.13 -19.90
N ASN A 111 1.09 20.10 -20.28
CA ASN A 111 2.40 20.27 -20.88
C ASN A 111 2.67 19.26 -22.00
N ALA A 112 3.61 19.62 -22.87
CA ALA A 112 4.11 18.82 -23.96
C ALA A 112 5.63 18.71 -23.88
N SER A 113 6.18 17.55 -24.23
CA SER A 113 7.62 17.29 -24.26
C SER A 113 8.00 16.58 -25.56
N LYS A 114 9.11 17.02 -26.17
CA LYS A 114 9.60 16.47 -27.44
C LYS A 114 11.11 16.38 -27.45
N SER A 115 11.63 15.17 -27.67
CA SER A 115 13.08 14.93 -27.80
C SER A 115 13.55 15.17 -29.23
N VAL A 116 14.66 15.89 -29.37
CA VAL A 116 15.36 16.09 -30.66
C VAL A 116 16.86 15.96 -30.43
N GLY A 117 17.41 14.83 -30.81
CA GLY A 117 18.83 14.50 -30.55
C GLY A 117 19.15 14.50 -29.05
N PRO A 118 20.19 15.24 -28.60
CA PRO A 118 20.55 15.31 -27.18
C PRO A 118 19.69 16.29 -26.37
N PHE A 119 18.74 16.97 -27.01
CA PHE A 119 17.87 17.96 -26.38
C PHE A 119 16.48 17.41 -26.15
N ASP A 120 15.92 17.69 -24.99
CA ASP A 120 14.54 17.42 -24.64
C ASP A 120 13.82 18.74 -24.35
N PHE A 121 12.90 19.12 -25.21
CA PHE A 121 12.18 20.39 -25.16
C PHE A 121 10.83 20.20 -24.44
N HIS A 122 10.48 21.19 -23.62
CA HIS A 122 9.28 21.18 -22.82
C HIS A 122 8.56 22.52 -22.91
N VAL A 123 7.26 22.50 -23.06
CA VAL A 123 6.40 23.68 -23.01
C VAL A 123 5.10 23.30 -22.29
N GLY A 124 4.59 24.22 -21.49
CA GLY A 124 3.38 24.00 -20.74
C GLY A 124 2.61 25.27 -20.45
N LEU A 125 1.38 25.10 -20.05
CA LEU A 125 0.47 26.11 -19.57
C LEU A 125 0.05 25.74 -18.15
N GLY A 126 0.22 26.68 -17.20
CA GLY A 126 -0.06 26.48 -15.79
C GLY A 126 -1.08 27.45 -15.24
N TRP A 127 -1.89 27.00 -14.31
CA TRP A 127 -2.84 27.76 -13.50
C TRP A 127 -2.43 27.73 -12.03
N GLY A 128 -2.96 28.67 -11.25
CA GLY A 128 -2.64 28.78 -9.83
C GLY A 128 -1.17 29.14 -9.60
N TYR A 129 -0.45 28.42 -8.70
CA TYR A 129 0.94 28.71 -8.38
C TYR A 129 1.86 28.74 -9.62
N LEU A 130 1.66 27.82 -10.57
CA LEU A 130 2.41 27.81 -11.84
C LEU A 130 1.96 28.90 -12.84
N GLY A 131 0.86 29.58 -12.57
CA GLY A 131 0.28 30.59 -13.46
C GLY A 131 0.45 32.04 -13.01
N HIS A 132 1.10 32.33 -11.87
CA HIS A 132 1.13 33.64 -11.26
C HIS A 132 1.86 34.74 -12.09
N GLN A 133 2.67 34.39 -13.10
CA GLN A 133 3.20 35.37 -14.05
C GLN A 133 2.09 36.04 -14.85
N ASN A 134 0.96 35.37 -15.04
CA ASN A 134 -0.21 35.92 -15.73
C ASN A 134 0.11 36.42 -17.16
N ASP A 135 0.83 35.59 -17.93
CA ASP A 135 1.32 35.93 -19.28
C ASP A 135 0.17 36.06 -20.29
N ILE A 136 -0.93 35.35 -20.06
CA ILE A 136 -2.09 35.34 -20.93
C ILE A 136 -3.39 35.34 -20.11
N THR A 137 -4.45 35.84 -20.71
CA THR A 137 -5.80 35.65 -20.16
C THR A 137 -6.14 34.17 -20.12
N ASN A 138 -6.69 33.72 -19.02
CA ASN A 138 -7.07 32.31 -18.88
C ASN A 138 -7.99 31.88 -20.02
N PRO A 139 -7.62 30.90 -20.84
CA PRO A 139 -8.43 30.49 -22.00
C PRO A 139 -9.87 30.06 -21.67
N PHE A 140 -10.08 29.56 -20.42
CA PHE A 140 -11.40 29.15 -19.97
C PHE A 140 -12.29 30.32 -19.55
N CYS A 141 -11.75 31.55 -19.41
CA CYS A 141 -12.52 32.77 -19.18
C CYS A 141 -13.53 33.04 -20.28
N GLU A 142 -13.14 32.79 -21.53
CA GLU A 142 -14.03 32.99 -22.68
C GLU A 142 -15.21 32.00 -22.69
N VAL A 143 -15.03 30.84 -22.04
CA VAL A 143 -16.10 29.84 -21.92
C VAL A 143 -17.03 30.15 -20.77
N ARG A 144 -16.49 30.61 -19.64
CA ARG A 144 -17.26 30.96 -18.43
C ARG A 144 -16.49 31.95 -17.57
N GLU A 145 -17.10 33.09 -17.23
CA GLU A 145 -16.51 34.15 -16.42
C GLU A 145 -15.97 33.67 -15.05
N SER A 146 -16.56 32.63 -14.45
CA SER A 146 -16.09 32.05 -13.19
C SER A 146 -14.68 31.43 -13.25
N PHE A 147 -14.09 31.23 -14.42
CA PHE A 147 -12.71 30.81 -14.58
C PHE A 147 -11.71 31.98 -14.58
N CYS A 148 -12.17 33.23 -14.69
CA CYS A 148 -11.28 34.38 -14.71
C CYS A 148 -10.62 34.67 -13.38
N THR A 149 -11.25 34.28 -12.29
CA THR A 149 -10.74 34.51 -10.94
C THR A 149 -10.61 33.21 -10.17
N ARG A 150 -9.48 33.03 -9.47
CA ARG A 150 -9.30 31.95 -8.52
C ARG A 150 -9.64 32.46 -7.12
N PRO A 151 -10.52 31.81 -6.36
CA PRO A 151 -10.73 32.17 -4.96
C PRO A 151 -9.43 32.17 -4.20
N GLU A 152 -9.20 33.17 -3.36
CA GLU A 152 -7.96 33.28 -2.60
C GLU A 152 -7.78 32.08 -1.69
N GLY A 153 -6.66 31.44 -1.83
CA GLY A 153 -5.89 30.47 -1.06
C GLY A 153 -6.52 29.75 0.12
N PHE A 154 -5.64 29.16 0.89
CA PHE A 154 -5.90 28.33 2.07
C PHE A 154 -7.01 28.89 2.99
N SER A 155 -8.15 28.19 3.01
CA SER A 155 -9.31 28.54 3.84
C SER A 155 -9.16 28.13 5.32
N GLY A 156 -7.94 27.82 5.79
CA GLY A 156 -7.69 27.29 7.13
C GLY A 156 -7.98 25.79 7.30
N ARG A 157 -8.34 25.09 6.21
CA ARG A 157 -8.75 23.69 6.22
C ARG A 157 -7.91 22.88 5.23
N GLY A 158 -6.73 22.43 5.66
CA GLY A 158 -5.86 21.57 4.85
C GLY A 158 -6.53 20.22 4.51
N GLY A 159 -6.12 19.63 3.38
CA GLY A 159 -6.52 18.28 3.00
C GLY A 159 -7.88 18.14 2.30
N LYS A 160 -8.53 19.23 1.92
CA LYS A 160 -9.71 19.24 1.07
C LYS A 160 -9.29 19.28 -0.40
N VAL A 161 -9.94 18.50 -1.25
CA VAL A 161 -9.80 18.63 -2.70
C VAL A 161 -10.70 19.75 -3.17
N ASP A 162 -10.12 20.89 -3.52
CA ASP A 162 -10.87 22.08 -3.93
C ASP A 162 -11.07 22.10 -5.45
N TYR A 163 -11.82 21.12 -5.95
CA TYR A 163 -12.14 21.00 -7.40
C TYR A 163 -12.77 22.26 -8.00
N GLN A 164 -13.34 23.13 -7.14
CA GLN A 164 -13.92 24.42 -7.58
C GLN A 164 -12.86 25.41 -8.04
N ASN A 165 -11.60 25.22 -7.68
CA ASN A 165 -10.48 26.08 -8.07
C ASN A 165 -9.79 25.63 -9.36
N PHE A 166 -10.05 24.41 -9.83
CA PHE A 166 -9.33 23.84 -10.95
C PHE A 166 -9.46 24.68 -12.22
N PHE A 167 -8.29 24.96 -12.84
CA PHE A 167 -8.12 25.76 -14.08
C PHE A 167 -8.64 27.20 -13.99
N LYS A 168 -8.69 27.76 -12.79
CA LYS A 168 -9.14 29.14 -12.55
C LYS A 168 -8.00 30.11 -12.27
N GLY A 169 -8.27 31.39 -12.55
CA GLY A 169 -7.41 32.51 -12.21
C GLY A 169 -6.22 32.72 -13.17
N PRO A 170 -5.09 33.23 -12.65
CA PRO A 170 -3.95 33.63 -13.46
C PRO A 170 -3.34 32.44 -14.19
N THR A 171 -2.91 32.67 -15.43
CA THR A 171 -2.41 31.65 -16.33
C THR A 171 -1.10 32.10 -16.97
N ALA A 172 -0.12 31.23 -16.99
CA ALA A 172 1.20 31.54 -17.56
C ALA A 172 1.78 30.38 -18.34
N PHE A 173 2.64 30.72 -19.29
CA PHE A 173 3.50 29.75 -19.96
C PHE A 173 4.71 29.42 -19.09
N PHE A 174 5.09 28.17 -19.15
CA PHE A 174 6.35 27.67 -18.60
C PHE A 174 6.99 26.65 -19.55
N GLY A 175 8.25 26.35 -19.36
CA GLY A 175 8.91 25.33 -20.17
C GLY A 175 10.42 25.42 -20.09
N GLY A 176 11.11 24.71 -20.96
CA GLY A 176 12.55 24.73 -20.97
C GLY A 176 13.15 23.58 -21.78
N VAL A 177 14.40 23.31 -21.52
CA VAL A 177 15.18 22.29 -22.23
C VAL A 177 16.09 21.55 -21.29
N GLU A 178 16.18 20.23 -21.45
CA GLU A 178 17.20 19.39 -20.89
C GLU A 178 18.19 19.03 -22.01
N TYR A 179 19.49 19.23 -21.74
CA TYR A 179 20.58 18.83 -22.63
C TYR A 179 21.36 17.69 -22.01
N GLN A 180 21.30 16.51 -22.64
CA GLN A 180 22.13 15.38 -22.27
C GLN A 180 23.52 15.57 -22.88
N THR A 181 24.54 15.73 -22.05
CA THR A 181 25.91 15.87 -22.52
C THR A 181 26.43 14.55 -23.12
N PRO A 182 27.59 14.58 -23.85
CA PRO A 182 28.25 13.34 -24.26
C PRO A 182 28.66 12.42 -23.09
N TRP A 183 28.72 12.94 -21.85
CA TRP A 183 28.87 12.12 -20.65
C TRP A 183 27.51 11.64 -20.19
N PRO A 184 27.24 10.31 -20.15
CA PRO A 184 25.93 9.78 -19.81
C PRO A 184 25.44 10.21 -18.42
N ASN A 185 26.37 10.52 -17.54
CA ASN A 185 26.10 10.88 -16.14
C ASN A 185 25.75 12.36 -15.93
N LEU A 186 25.98 13.24 -16.93
CA LEU A 186 25.79 14.68 -16.76
C LEU A 186 24.76 15.23 -17.73
N ALA A 187 23.76 15.94 -17.20
CA ALA A 187 22.81 16.72 -17.98
C ALA A 187 22.68 18.14 -17.45
N PHE A 188 22.37 19.08 -18.33
CA PHE A 188 22.07 20.47 -17.98
C PHE A 188 20.60 20.75 -18.26
N LYS A 189 19.99 21.57 -17.40
CA LYS A 189 18.59 22.00 -17.54
C LYS A 189 18.50 23.51 -17.47
N ALA A 190 17.73 24.08 -18.38
CA ALA A 190 17.31 25.48 -18.35
C ALA A 190 15.80 25.55 -18.45
N GLU A 191 15.17 26.35 -17.60
CA GLU A 191 13.71 26.52 -17.63
C GLU A 191 13.31 27.99 -17.53
N LEU A 192 12.15 28.29 -18.13
CA LEU A 192 11.40 29.51 -17.97
C LEU A 192 10.22 29.21 -17.04
N GLU A 193 10.12 29.94 -15.94
CA GLU A 193 9.14 29.67 -14.89
C GLU A 193 7.86 30.51 -15.04
N GLY A 194 6.72 29.91 -14.68
CA GLY A 194 5.41 30.57 -14.70
C GLY A 194 4.97 31.21 -13.38
N ASN A 195 5.77 31.10 -12.29
CA ASN A 195 5.48 31.73 -11.01
C ASN A 195 6.26 33.05 -10.86
N ASN A 196 5.67 34.05 -10.21
CA ASN A 196 6.29 35.35 -9.93
C ASN A 196 6.64 35.56 -8.44
N TYR A 197 6.35 34.59 -7.58
CA TYR A 197 6.66 34.56 -6.15
C TYR A 197 6.13 35.73 -5.29
N GLN A 198 5.21 36.53 -5.82
CA GLN A 198 4.66 37.68 -5.06
C GLN A 198 3.75 37.23 -3.92
N TYR A 199 3.10 36.05 -4.10
CA TYR A 199 2.15 35.44 -3.16
C TYR A 199 2.72 34.15 -2.57
N ASP A 200 4.04 34.02 -2.50
CA ASP A 200 4.70 32.83 -2.02
C ASP A 200 4.52 32.63 -0.50
N ARG A 201 4.52 31.38 -0.06
CA ARG A 201 4.31 31.04 1.36
C ARG A 201 5.51 31.32 2.25
N ALA A 202 6.69 31.35 1.70
CA ALA A 202 7.90 31.82 2.39
C ALA A 202 7.91 33.36 2.65
N GLY A 203 6.95 34.07 2.09
CA GLY A 203 6.85 35.51 2.03
C GLY A 203 6.97 35.98 0.57
N ARG A 204 6.87 37.26 0.34
CA ARG A 204 7.17 37.83 -0.97
C ARG A 204 8.65 37.61 -1.28
N LEU A 205 8.95 36.77 -2.27
CA LEU A 205 10.32 36.51 -2.70
C LEU A 205 10.65 37.35 -3.94
N GLU A 206 11.88 37.85 -3.99
CA GLU A 206 12.37 38.56 -5.15
C GLU A 206 12.69 37.59 -6.28
N GLN A 207 12.36 37.97 -7.51
CA GLN A 207 12.66 37.26 -8.73
C GLN A 207 13.41 38.17 -9.70
N ASP A 208 14.74 38.05 -9.70
CA ASP A 208 15.59 38.85 -10.61
C ASP A 208 15.58 38.28 -12.02
N SER A 209 15.22 37.02 -12.16
CA SER A 209 15.09 36.31 -13.45
C SER A 209 14.02 35.25 -13.40
N ARG A 210 13.28 35.10 -14.50
CA ARG A 210 12.36 33.92 -14.72
C ARG A 210 13.12 32.67 -15.14
N TRP A 211 14.39 32.76 -15.50
CA TRP A 211 15.19 31.64 -15.92
C TRP A 211 15.86 30.97 -14.72
N ASN A 212 15.69 29.66 -14.64
CA ASN A 212 16.42 28.80 -13.74
C ASN A 212 17.32 27.87 -14.56
N ILE A 213 18.56 27.70 -14.12
CA ILE A 213 19.55 26.85 -14.79
C ILE A 213 20.22 25.92 -13.79
N GLY A 214 20.73 24.79 -14.25
CA GLY A 214 21.49 23.91 -13.36
C GLY A 214 21.92 22.62 -14.03
N ALA A 215 22.55 21.77 -13.23
CA ALA A 215 23.10 20.49 -13.64
C ALA A 215 22.55 19.32 -12.81
N VAL A 216 22.43 18.17 -13.45
CA VAL A 216 22.11 16.89 -12.82
C VAL A 216 23.26 15.94 -13.09
N TYR A 217 23.86 15.41 -12.01
CA TYR A 217 24.86 14.36 -12.09
C TYR A 217 24.26 13.03 -11.60
N ARG A 218 24.22 12.05 -12.48
CA ARG A 218 23.65 10.71 -12.24
C ARG A 218 24.75 9.73 -11.86
N TRP A 219 24.63 9.10 -10.69
CA TRP A 219 25.56 8.10 -10.22
C TRP A 219 24.81 6.86 -9.70
N ASN A 220 24.80 5.80 -10.48
CA ASN A 220 23.96 4.63 -10.24
C ASN A 220 22.48 5.05 -10.05
N ASP A 221 21.92 4.72 -8.90
CA ASP A 221 20.53 5.02 -8.55
C ASP A 221 20.37 6.41 -7.89
N PHE A 222 21.44 7.21 -7.84
CA PHE A 222 21.44 8.55 -7.25
C PHE A 222 21.53 9.64 -8.32
N ASP A 223 20.69 10.67 -8.18
CA ASP A 223 20.81 11.93 -8.90
C ASP A 223 21.21 13.05 -7.93
N PHE A 224 22.31 13.72 -8.23
CA PHE A 224 22.76 14.92 -7.53
C PHE A 224 22.44 16.13 -8.39
N THR A 225 21.79 17.13 -7.79
CA THR A 225 21.35 18.32 -8.50
C THR A 225 21.93 19.59 -7.88
N LEU A 226 22.37 20.50 -8.73
CA LEU A 226 22.76 21.86 -8.36
C LEU A 226 22.09 22.82 -9.33
N ASN A 227 21.40 23.82 -8.82
CA ASN A 227 20.64 24.74 -9.63
C ASN A 227 20.73 26.19 -9.10
N TYR A 228 20.51 27.13 -10.01
CA TYR A 228 20.40 28.56 -9.73
C TYR A 228 19.04 29.04 -10.17
N GLN A 229 18.26 29.51 -9.22
CA GLN A 229 16.84 29.81 -9.37
C GLN A 229 16.60 31.31 -9.17
N ARG A 230 15.57 31.85 -9.87
CA ARG A 230 15.08 33.22 -9.71
C ARG A 230 16.15 34.29 -9.94
N GLY A 231 17.36 33.97 -10.40
CA GLY A 231 18.48 34.89 -10.56
C GLY A 231 19.22 35.25 -9.26
N ASN A 232 18.85 34.66 -8.10
CA ASN A 232 19.40 35.02 -6.79
C ASN A 232 19.55 33.84 -5.80
N THR A 233 19.06 32.66 -6.11
CA THR A 233 19.01 31.52 -5.15
C THR A 233 19.71 30.31 -5.68
N ILE A 234 20.62 29.75 -4.89
CA ILE A 234 21.25 28.43 -5.18
C ILE A 234 20.47 27.34 -4.44
N GLY A 235 20.15 26.27 -5.14
CA GLY A 235 19.53 25.07 -4.58
C GLY A 235 20.36 23.83 -4.90
N PHE A 236 20.33 22.87 -4.00
CA PHE A 236 20.90 21.54 -4.23
C PHE A 236 19.89 20.45 -3.89
N GLY A 237 20.11 19.27 -4.42
CA GLY A 237 19.25 18.13 -4.11
C GLY A 237 19.92 16.80 -4.36
N VAL A 238 19.36 15.78 -3.74
CA VAL A 238 19.72 14.36 -3.93
C VAL A 238 18.45 13.54 -4.09
N SER A 239 18.40 12.71 -5.11
CA SER A 239 17.33 11.74 -5.30
C SER A 239 17.91 10.34 -5.34
N TYR A 240 17.21 9.39 -4.74
CA TYR A 240 17.47 7.97 -4.87
C TYR A 240 16.29 7.30 -5.55
N SER A 241 16.55 6.55 -6.61
CA SER A 241 15.50 5.90 -7.40
C SER A 241 15.70 4.40 -7.49
N LEU A 242 14.63 3.65 -7.38
CA LEU A 242 14.60 2.21 -7.59
C LEU A 242 13.35 1.83 -8.39
N ASN A 243 13.33 0.64 -8.98
CA ASN A 243 12.13 0.15 -9.66
C ASN A 243 11.59 -1.08 -8.94
N MET A 244 10.37 -0.96 -8.41
CA MET A 244 9.68 -2.01 -7.66
C MET A 244 9.33 -3.24 -8.51
N ASN A 245 9.25 -3.13 -9.84
CA ASN A 245 9.07 -4.31 -10.71
C ASN A 245 10.35 -5.14 -10.83
N SER A 246 11.53 -4.53 -10.75
CA SER A 246 12.80 -5.21 -10.99
C SER A 246 13.55 -5.65 -9.73
N ILE A 247 13.05 -5.32 -8.54
CA ILE A 247 13.67 -5.76 -7.29
C ILE A 247 13.53 -7.27 -7.14
N THR A 248 14.65 -7.97 -7.15
CA THR A 248 14.71 -9.43 -6.96
C THR A 248 15.85 -9.80 -6.03
N GLN A 249 15.70 -10.92 -5.34
CA GLN A 249 16.75 -11.52 -4.52
C GLN A 249 17.04 -12.93 -5.02
N VAL A 250 18.31 -13.21 -5.33
CA VAL A 250 18.73 -14.57 -5.68
C VAL A 250 18.45 -15.54 -4.54
N LYS A 251 17.75 -16.64 -4.85
CA LYS A 251 17.37 -17.64 -3.86
C LYS A 251 18.38 -18.77 -3.78
N VAL A 252 18.74 -19.12 -2.56
CA VAL A 252 19.52 -20.31 -2.25
C VAL A 252 18.57 -21.39 -1.73
N ASP A 253 17.93 -22.08 -2.66
CA ASP A 253 17.02 -23.16 -2.37
C ASP A 253 17.37 -24.44 -3.14
N ARG A 254 16.64 -25.51 -2.88
CA ARG A 254 16.84 -26.77 -3.61
C ARG A 254 16.19 -26.68 -4.98
N ALA A 255 16.92 -27.15 -6.00
CA ALA A 255 16.37 -27.24 -7.36
C ALA A 255 15.07 -28.07 -7.37
N PRO A 256 14.11 -27.73 -8.26
CA PRO A 256 12.94 -28.55 -8.50
C PRO A 256 13.34 -30.01 -8.81
N ARG A 257 12.45 -30.97 -8.52
CA ARG A 257 12.73 -32.38 -8.77
C ARG A 257 12.86 -32.63 -10.28
N ASP A 258 13.92 -33.34 -10.67
CA ASP A 258 14.05 -33.85 -12.03
C ASP A 258 13.10 -35.04 -12.22
N ILE A 259 12.30 -35.01 -13.28
CA ILE A 259 11.35 -36.06 -13.60
C ILE A 259 11.77 -36.86 -14.87
N VAL A 260 12.68 -36.36 -15.68
CA VAL A 260 13.10 -37.03 -16.93
C VAL A 260 13.77 -38.37 -16.62
N ASN A 261 14.60 -38.42 -15.57
CA ASN A 261 15.30 -39.63 -15.15
C ASN A 261 14.66 -40.29 -13.92
N ALA A 262 13.46 -39.85 -13.52
CA ALA A 262 12.79 -40.40 -12.37
C ALA A 262 12.30 -41.83 -12.62
N LYS A 263 12.34 -42.63 -11.58
CA LYS A 263 11.73 -43.98 -11.56
C LYS A 263 10.57 -43.97 -10.58
N PRO A 264 9.33 -43.73 -11.05
CA PRO A 264 8.16 -43.76 -10.21
C PRO A 264 8.01 -45.13 -9.50
N SER A 265 7.30 -45.16 -8.39
CA SER A 265 6.95 -46.42 -7.69
C SER A 265 6.08 -47.29 -8.59
N ALA A 266 6.24 -48.61 -8.48
CA ALA A 266 5.49 -49.55 -9.33
C ALA A 266 4.00 -49.58 -8.94
N ASP A 267 3.70 -49.47 -7.66
CA ASP A 267 2.35 -49.48 -7.05
C ASP A 267 2.30 -48.63 -5.79
N VAL A 268 1.12 -48.41 -5.26
CA VAL A 268 0.86 -47.58 -4.06
C VAL A 268 1.59 -48.14 -2.82
N ALA A 269 1.75 -49.43 -2.70
CA ALA A 269 2.39 -50.08 -1.55
C ALA A 269 3.92 -49.85 -1.55
N SER A 270 4.52 -49.69 -2.71
CA SER A 270 5.96 -49.46 -2.87
C SER A 270 6.41 -47.99 -2.72
N ILE A 271 5.48 -47.06 -2.49
CA ILE A 271 5.77 -45.64 -2.31
C ILE A 271 6.65 -45.42 -1.09
N ASN A 272 7.79 -44.78 -1.26
CA ASN A 272 8.62 -44.34 -0.15
C ASN A 272 8.06 -43.04 0.47
N ARG A 273 7.08 -43.18 1.37
CA ARG A 273 6.37 -42.05 2.02
C ARG A 273 7.32 -41.07 2.72
N LYS A 274 8.38 -41.58 3.36
CA LYS A 274 9.37 -40.73 4.07
C LYS A 274 10.13 -39.81 3.10
N ARG A 275 10.54 -40.33 1.92
CA ARG A 275 11.21 -39.55 0.88
C ARG A 275 10.23 -38.54 0.27
N LEU A 276 9.03 -38.97 -0.05
CA LEU A 276 7.96 -38.14 -0.62
C LEU A 276 7.67 -36.94 0.30
N TYR A 277 7.40 -37.17 1.60
CA TYR A 277 7.13 -36.08 2.54
C TYR A 277 8.33 -35.15 2.75
N ASN A 278 9.54 -35.68 2.81
CA ASN A 278 10.74 -34.84 2.89
C ASN A 278 10.90 -33.92 1.68
N ASP A 279 10.61 -34.43 0.46
CA ASP A 279 10.71 -33.62 -0.75
C ASP A 279 9.57 -32.61 -0.84
N LEU A 280 8.33 -32.97 -0.47
CA LEU A 280 7.21 -32.02 -0.39
C LEU A 280 7.52 -30.85 0.55
N VAL A 281 8.11 -31.12 1.74
CA VAL A 281 8.51 -30.06 2.66
C VAL A 281 9.71 -29.27 2.15
N ARG A 282 10.79 -29.92 1.73
CA ARG A 282 12.09 -29.26 1.50
C ARG A 282 12.26 -28.68 0.10
N ARG A 283 11.54 -29.21 -0.89
CA ARG A 283 11.62 -28.77 -2.30
C ARG A 283 10.29 -28.14 -2.76
N GLY A 284 9.16 -28.69 -2.29
CA GLY A 284 7.82 -28.18 -2.60
C GLY A 284 7.36 -27.05 -1.67
N GLY A 285 7.94 -26.94 -0.47
CA GLY A 285 7.55 -25.95 0.51
C GLY A 285 6.18 -26.19 1.16
N TYR A 286 5.63 -27.41 1.02
CA TYR A 286 4.35 -27.77 1.61
C TYR A 286 4.52 -28.56 2.92
N PHE A 287 3.85 -28.10 3.95
CA PHE A 287 3.67 -28.86 5.16
C PHE A 287 2.40 -29.73 5.01
N ILE A 288 2.58 -31.05 4.95
CA ILE A 288 1.49 -32.00 4.75
C ILE A 288 0.96 -32.47 6.10
N ASN A 289 -0.33 -32.34 6.30
CA ASN A 289 -1.05 -32.76 7.51
C ASN A 289 -1.64 -34.17 7.40
N ASP A 290 -2.18 -34.48 6.21
CA ASP A 290 -2.84 -35.75 5.93
C ASP A 290 -2.70 -36.13 4.45
N THR A 291 -2.89 -37.40 4.14
CA THR A 291 -2.74 -37.93 2.78
C THR A 291 -3.64 -39.13 2.57
N VAL A 292 -4.41 -39.09 1.51
CA VAL A 292 -5.21 -40.21 1.01
C VAL A 292 -4.71 -40.59 -0.39
N ILE A 293 -4.27 -41.81 -0.58
CA ILE A 293 -3.77 -42.33 -1.88
C ILE A 293 -4.53 -43.62 -2.20
N ASP A 294 -5.20 -43.62 -3.31
CA ASP A 294 -5.82 -44.78 -3.92
C ASP A 294 -5.17 -45.14 -5.28
N ASP A 295 -5.74 -46.07 -6.03
CA ASP A 295 -5.17 -46.56 -7.29
C ASP A 295 -5.18 -45.53 -8.44
N LYS A 296 -5.98 -44.48 -8.36
CA LYS A 296 -6.17 -43.48 -9.42
C LYS A 296 -5.94 -42.03 -8.97
N GLN A 297 -6.09 -41.74 -7.69
CA GLN A 297 -6.01 -40.42 -7.15
C GLN A 297 -5.09 -40.36 -5.94
N ALA A 298 -4.40 -39.24 -5.79
CA ALA A 298 -3.59 -38.97 -4.60
C ALA A 298 -3.90 -37.57 -4.07
N THR A 299 -4.47 -37.50 -2.87
CA THR A 299 -4.91 -36.28 -2.21
C THR A 299 -3.97 -35.96 -1.05
N PHE A 300 -3.40 -34.77 -1.06
CA PHE A 300 -2.50 -34.24 -0.03
C PHE A 300 -3.14 -33.02 0.62
N TYR A 301 -3.43 -33.10 1.90
CA TYR A 301 -3.92 -31.99 2.71
C TYR A 301 -2.75 -31.27 3.38
N GLY A 302 -2.62 -29.98 3.14
CA GLY A 302 -1.47 -29.24 3.67
C GLY A 302 -1.56 -27.74 3.51
N SER A 303 -0.44 -27.09 3.74
CA SER A 303 -0.31 -25.63 3.57
C SER A 303 1.02 -25.29 2.93
N GLN A 304 1.00 -24.40 1.95
CA GLN A 304 2.21 -23.81 1.40
C GLN A 304 2.85 -22.84 2.41
N THR A 305 4.14 -23.06 2.72
CA THR A 305 4.86 -22.31 3.77
C THR A 305 6.06 -21.51 3.27
N SER A 306 6.49 -21.73 2.02
CA SER A 306 7.75 -21.21 1.51
C SER A 306 7.58 -20.33 0.27
N TYR A 307 6.98 -20.86 -0.78
CA TYR A 307 6.90 -20.15 -2.05
C TYR A 307 5.69 -19.24 -2.09
N ARG A 308 5.94 -17.99 -2.44
CA ARG A 308 4.92 -16.96 -2.59
C ARG A 308 4.15 -17.14 -3.90
N ASN A 309 4.86 -17.43 -4.99
CA ASN A 309 4.23 -17.71 -6.27
C ASN A 309 3.56 -19.10 -6.25
N ALA A 310 2.23 -19.11 -6.38
CA ALA A 310 1.44 -20.32 -6.30
C ALA A 310 1.67 -21.27 -7.48
N ASP A 311 1.97 -20.75 -8.68
CA ASP A 311 2.27 -21.58 -9.86
C ASP A 311 3.63 -22.26 -9.72
N GLU A 312 4.65 -21.55 -9.21
CA GLU A 312 5.94 -22.15 -8.87
C GLU A 312 5.76 -23.27 -7.83
N ALA A 313 4.99 -23.02 -6.78
CA ALA A 313 4.70 -24.01 -5.74
C ALA A 313 4.02 -25.27 -6.33
N THR A 314 2.99 -25.07 -7.17
CA THR A 314 2.27 -26.15 -7.85
C THR A 314 3.19 -26.94 -8.77
N GLN A 315 4.01 -26.29 -9.59
CA GLN A 315 4.98 -26.97 -10.47
C GLN A 315 6.01 -27.78 -9.69
N ARG A 316 6.52 -27.28 -8.56
CA ARG A 316 7.46 -27.99 -7.70
C ARG A 316 6.85 -29.26 -7.11
N VAL A 317 5.61 -29.16 -6.63
CA VAL A 317 4.86 -30.29 -6.08
C VAL A 317 4.52 -31.29 -7.17
N GLY A 318 3.98 -30.84 -8.29
CA GLY A 318 3.68 -31.72 -9.44
C GLY A 318 4.90 -32.56 -9.88
N ARG A 319 6.10 -31.93 -9.95
CA ARG A 319 7.35 -32.65 -10.26
C ARG A 319 7.72 -33.70 -9.22
N ILE A 320 7.48 -33.42 -7.93
CA ILE A 320 7.76 -34.38 -6.86
C ILE A 320 6.79 -35.56 -6.97
N LEU A 321 5.49 -35.30 -7.13
CA LEU A 321 4.47 -36.33 -7.24
C LEU A 321 4.68 -37.20 -8.49
N ALA A 322 4.94 -36.59 -9.65
CA ALA A 322 5.23 -37.30 -10.90
C ALA A 322 6.50 -38.16 -10.82
N SER A 323 7.48 -37.83 -9.97
CA SER A 323 8.71 -38.59 -9.80
C SER A 323 8.59 -39.75 -8.79
N GLU A 324 7.63 -39.72 -7.88
CA GLU A 324 7.53 -40.66 -6.77
C GLU A 324 6.32 -41.56 -6.86
N LEU A 325 5.18 -41.07 -7.42
CA LEU A 325 3.91 -41.81 -7.46
C LEU A 325 3.81 -42.70 -8.69
N PRO A 326 3.09 -43.86 -8.58
CA PRO A 326 2.85 -44.77 -9.70
C PRO A 326 2.16 -44.06 -10.87
N GLU A 327 2.43 -44.53 -12.10
CA GLU A 327 1.78 -44.01 -13.32
C GLU A 327 0.29 -44.36 -13.41
N SER A 328 -0.21 -45.30 -12.60
CA SER A 328 -1.64 -45.62 -12.48
C SER A 328 -2.44 -44.48 -11.86
N ILE A 329 -1.80 -43.60 -11.08
CA ILE A 329 -2.44 -42.42 -10.50
C ILE A 329 -2.57 -41.34 -11.58
N THR A 330 -3.82 -41.00 -11.91
CA THR A 330 -4.17 -40.09 -13.00
C THR A 330 -4.38 -38.66 -12.53
N GLU A 331 -4.69 -38.43 -11.25
CA GLU A 331 -4.96 -37.10 -10.69
C GLU A 331 -4.23 -36.89 -9.35
N TYR A 332 -3.62 -35.72 -9.20
CA TYR A 332 -3.07 -35.26 -7.92
C TYR A 332 -3.91 -34.10 -7.39
N HIS A 333 -4.34 -34.20 -6.14
CA HIS A 333 -5.08 -33.17 -5.43
C HIS A 333 -4.19 -32.56 -4.34
N ILE A 334 -3.96 -31.25 -4.42
CA ILE A 334 -3.28 -30.48 -3.38
C ILE A 334 -4.33 -29.61 -2.71
N VAL A 335 -4.84 -30.11 -1.58
CA VAL A 335 -5.91 -29.46 -0.84
C VAL A 335 -5.29 -28.58 0.25
N GLU A 336 -5.34 -27.28 0.03
CA GLU A 336 -4.74 -26.31 0.92
C GLU A 336 -5.73 -25.81 1.96
N HIS A 337 -5.23 -25.65 3.19
CA HIS A 337 -6.01 -25.12 4.29
C HIS A 337 -5.33 -23.90 4.93
N GLN A 338 -6.13 -22.99 5.46
CA GLN A 338 -5.66 -21.93 6.33
C GLN A 338 -6.31 -22.07 7.71
N GLY A 339 -5.46 -22.17 8.73
CA GLY A 339 -5.94 -22.65 10.01
C GLY A 339 -6.40 -24.13 9.90
N ASN A 340 -7.69 -24.37 10.11
CA ASN A 340 -8.29 -25.71 9.95
C ASN A 340 -9.43 -25.72 8.92
N ILE A 341 -9.53 -24.70 8.07
CA ILE A 341 -10.57 -24.58 7.05
C ILE A 341 -9.93 -24.82 5.69
N LEU A 342 -10.47 -25.78 4.93
CA LEU A 342 -10.04 -26.02 3.56
C LEU A 342 -10.43 -24.85 2.68
N MET A 343 -9.47 -24.36 1.91
CA MET A 343 -9.63 -23.16 1.08
C MET A 343 -9.63 -23.45 -0.40
N LEU A 344 -8.75 -24.35 -0.84
CA LEU A 344 -8.44 -24.55 -2.25
C LEU A 344 -8.06 -25.99 -2.50
N ASP A 345 -8.49 -26.57 -3.62
CA ASP A 345 -7.99 -27.82 -4.19
C ASP A 345 -7.35 -27.51 -5.55
N THR A 346 -6.06 -27.76 -5.67
CA THR A 346 -5.34 -27.71 -6.95
C THR A 346 -5.30 -29.11 -7.52
N VAL A 347 -6.10 -29.33 -8.56
CA VAL A 347 -6.23 -30.62 -9.26
C VAL A 347 -5.26 -30.63 -10.44
N ILE A 348 -4.30 -31.55 -10.43
CA ILE A 348 -3.26 -31.71 -11.45
C ILE A 348 -3.55 -32.99 -12.24
N ASP A 349 -3.71 -32.91 -13.57
CA ASP A 349 -3.69 -34.05 -14.46
C ASP A 349 -2.27 -34.63 -14.51
N ALA A 350 -2.08 -35.80 -13.93
CA ALA A 350 -0.76 -36.41 -13.73
C ALA A 350 -0.06 -36.74 -15.05
N LYS A 351 -0.81 -37.17 -16.07
CA LYS A 351 -0.26 -37.52 -17.39
C LYS A 351 0.10 -36.25 -18.17
N ALA A 352 -0.85 -35.34 -18.30
CA ALA A 352 -0.60 -34.07 -18.98
C ALA A 352 0.57 -33.29 -18.33
N PHE A 353 0.60 -33.21 -16.99
CA PHE A 353 1.69 -32.57 -16.26
C PHE A 353 3.04 -33.19 -16.60
N ARG A 354 3.15 -34.52 -16.62
CA ARG A 354 4.39 -35.23 -16.96
C ARG A 354 4.84 -34.93 -18.39
N GLU A 355 3.91 -35.00 -19.36
CA GLU A 355 4.19 -34.72 -20.77
C GLU A 355 4.69 -33.27 -20.99
N HIS A 356 4.02 -32.28 -20.39
CA HIS A 356 4.42 -30.89 -20.48
C HIS A 356 5.74 -30.61 -19.72
N ALA A 357 5.92 -31.14 -18.53
CA ALA A 357 7.10 -30.93 -17.72
C ALA A 357 8.36 -31.65 -18.22
N THR A 358 8.24 -32.67 -19.11
CA THR A 358 9.35 -33.35 -19.80
C THR A 358 9.56 -32.86 -21.22
N TYR A 359 8.81 -31.84 -21.67
CA TYR A 359 8.85 -31.33 -23.04
C TYR A 359 8.53 -32.39 -24.10
N SER A 360 7.64 -33.33 -23.77
CA SER A 360 7.21 -34.38 -24.68
C SER A 360 6.08 -33.95 -25.62
N VAL A 361 5.64 -32.69 -25.51
CA VAL A 361 4.63 -32.06 -26.37
C VAL A 361 5.23 -30.86 -27.11
N PRO A 362 4.71 -30.49 -28.31
CA PRO A 362 5.31 -29.44 -29.15
C PRO A 362 5.34 -28.05 -28.49
N GLU A 363 4.30 -27.70 -27.73
CA GLU A 363 4.16 -26.41 -27.03
C GLU A 363 3.86 -26.68 -25.56
N PRO A 364 4.90 -26.89 -24.72
CA PRO A 364 4.71 -27.25 -23.34
C PRO A 364 4.21 -26.03 -22.51
N ASP A 365 3.00 -26.16 -21.99
CA ASP A 365 2.43 -25.23 -21.03
C ASP A 365 2.00 -26.00 -19.77
N ILE A 366 2.81 -25.91 -18.72
CA ILE A 366 2.53 -26.61 -17.45
C ILE A 366 1.28 -26.01 -16.76
N ALA A 367 1.01 -24.73 -16.92
CA ALA A 367 -0.13 -24.09 -16.27
C ALA A 367 -1.48 -24.65 -16.78
N SER A 368 -1.53 -25.15 -18.02
CA SER A 368 -2.71 -25.78 -18.59
C SER A 368 -3.03 -27.16 -17.99
N THR A 369 -2.10 -27.76 -17.25
CA THR A 369 -2.21 -29.14 -16.72
C THR A 369 -2.86 -29.22 -15.34
N TYR A 370 -3.19 -28.10 -14.74
CA TYR A 370 -3.85 -28.05 -13.43
C TYR A 370 -4.91 -26.95 -13.39
N LYS A 371 -5.84 -27.12 -12.48
CA LYS A 371 -6.91 -26.15 -12.19
C LYS A 371 -7.10 -26.00 -10.70
N ARG A 372 -7.52 -24.81 -10.29
CA ARG A 372 -7.89 -24.51 -8.92
C ARG A 372 -9.40 -24.55 -8.76
N VAL A 373 -9.88 -25.30 -7.80
CA VAL A 373 -11.30 -25.48 -7.53
C VAL A 373 -11.60 -25.39 -6.04
N ALA A 374 -12.86 -25.22 -5.68
CA ALA A 374 -13.27 -25.33 -4.29
C ALA A 374 -13.14 -26.79 -3.81
N PRO A 375 -12.70 -27.02 -2.56
CA PRO A 375 -12.71 -28.36 -1.97
C PRO A 375 -14.13 -28.92 -1.92
N THR A 376 -14.29 -30.21 -2.28
CA THR A 376 -15.57 -30.90 -2.22
C THR A 376 -16.02 -31.15 -0.77
N ASP A 377 -17.32 -31.42 -0.57
CA ASP A 377 -17.81 -31.73 0.78
C ASP A 377 -17.24 -33.07 1.31
N GLU A 378 -16.97 -34.03 0.43
CA GLU A 378 -16.27 -35.28 0.78
C GLU A 378 -14.85 -35.00 1.29
N GLN A 379 -14.11 -34.12 0.63
CA GLN A 379 -12.78 -33.71 1.09
C GLN A 379 -12.84 -32.93 2.42
N VAL A 380 -13.88 -32.14 2.64
CA VAL A 380 -14.10 -31.41 3.90
C VAL A 380 -14.40 -32.37 5.05
N GLU A 381 -15.20 -33.43 4.80
CA GLU A 381 -15.50 -34.45 5.78
C GLU A 381 -14.29 -35.36 6.07
N ALA A 382 -13.56 -35.74 5.02
CA ALA A 382 -12.35 -36.56 5.14
C ALA A 382 -11.18 -35.85 5.82
N PHE A 383 -11.13 -34.51 5.81
CA PHE A 383 -10.04 -33.77 6.40
C PHE A 383 -10.05 -33.88 7.93
N ALA A 384 -9.17 -34.73 8.43
CA ALA A 384 -8.94 -34.92 9.86
C ALA A 384 -7.53 -34.41 10.23
N PRO A 385 -7.34 -33.12 10.56
CA PRO A 385 -6.03 -32.60 10.92
C PRO A 385 -5.52 -33.33 12.17
N ASN A 386 -4.27 -33.75 12.15
CA ASN A 386 -3.61 -34.50 13.24
C ASN A 386 -3.63 -33.81 14.61
N ARG A 387 -3.92 -32.49 14.65
CA ARG A 387 -4.16 -31.68 15.84
C ARG A 387 -5.31 -30.71 15.59
N THR A 388 -6.44 -31.00 16.15
CA THR A 388 -7.58 -30.07 16.20
C THR A 388 -7.47 -29.05 17.34
N SER A 389 -6.65 -29.34 18.36
CA SER A 389 -6.41 -28.48 19.52
C SER A 389 -4.92 -28.28 19.75
N GLY A 390 -4.53 -27.13 20.30
CA GLY A 390 -3.16 -26.88 20.67
C GLY A 390 -2.83 -25.46 21.04
N ALA A 391 -1.75 -25.31 21.78
CA ALA A 391 -1.17 -24.03 22.14
C ALA A 391 -0.38 -23.45 20.96
N PHE A 392 -0.42 -22.13 20.85
CA PHE A 392 0.29 -21.34 19.87
C PHE A 392 1.03 -20.20 20.55
N LEU A 393 2.26 -19.98 20.15
CA LEU A 393 3.09 -18.84 20.58
C LEU A 393 3.88 -18.33 19.38
N SER A 394 3.81 -17.03 19.15
CA SER A 394 4.57 -16.37 18.10
C SER A 394 5.01 -14.99 18.55
N SER A 395 6.19 -14.58 18.15
CA SER A 395 6.70 -13.24 18.38
C SER A 395 7.17 -12.63 17.06
N LYS A 396 6.82 -11.36 16.85
CA LYS A 396 7.24 -10.61 15.66
C LYS A 396 7.66 -9.20 16.05
N PHE A 397 8.58 -8.63 15.31
CA PHE A 397 8.88 -7.21 15.44
C PHE A 397 7.69 -6.38 14.95
N PHE A 398 7.43 -5.28 15.65
CA PHE A 398 6.55 -4.24 15.17
C PHE A 398 7.30 -2.90 15.09
N TRP A 399 6.92 -2.11 14.12
CA TRP A 399 7.38 -0.75 13.95
C TRP A 399 6.17 0.12 13.61
N THR A 400 5.77 0.93 14.59
CA THR A 400 4.72 1.94 14.41
C THR A 400 5.38 3.28 14.18
N GLN A 401 4.89 4.03 13.21
CA GLN A 401 5.45 5.33 12.85
C GLN A 401 4.35 6.33 12.50
N SER A 402 4.61 7.59 12.81
CA SER A 402 3.76 8.71 12.44
C SER A 402 4.63 9.87 11.96
N PHE A 403 4.28 10.47 10.84
CA PHE A 403 5.01 11.57 10.23
C PHE A 403 4.20 12.85 10.26
N GLY A 404 4.90 13.98 10.39
CA GLY A 404 4.30 15.30 10.28
C GLY A 404 3.47 15.70 11.47
N ASN A 405 3.85 15.24 12.65
CA ASN A 405 3.35 15.80 13.90
C ASN A 405 3.82 17.28 14.00
N PRO A 406 2.98 18.21 14.52
CA PRO A 406 3.38 19.60 14.73
C PRO A 406 4.60 19.79 15.63
N GLU A 407 4.81 18.93 16.62
CA GLU A 407 5.87 19.08 17.61
C GLU A 407 7.16 18.33 17.26
N ASP A 408 7.05 17.18 16.58
CA ASP A 408 8.20 16.44 16.06
C ASP A 408 7.82 15.79 14.73
N PHE A 409 8.65 15.95 13.71
CA PHE A 409 8.37 15.45 12.36
C PHE A 409 8.12 13.94 12.34
N TYR A 410 8.86 13.19 13.14
CA TYR A 410 8.84 11.74 13.11
C TYR A 410 8.68 11.15 14.51
N LEU A 411 7.56 10.52 14.75
CA LEU A 411 7.32 9.71 15.94
C LEU A 411 7.39 8.24 15.58
N TYR A 412 8.06 7.45 16.42
CA TYR A 412 8.18 6.01 16.20
C TYR A 412 8.09 5.21 17.51
N GLN A 413 7.68 3.97 17.37
CA GLN A 413 7.72 2.94 18.40
C GLN A 413 8.17 1.62 17.76
N LEU A 414 9.24 1.05 18.28
CA LEU A 414 9.81 -0.22 17.86
C LEU A 414 9.75 -1.22 18.99
N GLY A 415 9.37 -2.44 18.73
CA GLY A 415 9.29 -3.46 19.78
C GLY A 415 8.92 -4.85 19.27
N ILE A 416 8.46 -5.68 20.20
CA ILE A 416 8.06 -7.07 19.97
C ILE A 416 6.59 -7.23 20.31
N LEU A 417 5.80 -7.71 19.34
CA LEU A 417 4.44 -8.17 19.53
C LEU A 417 4.47 -9.68 19.74
N THR A 418 4.18 -10.12 20.97
CA THR A 418 4.06 -11.54 21.30
C THR A 418 2.60 -11.93 21.34
N THR A 419 2.21 -12.91 20.53
CA THR A 419 0.86 -13.46 20.47
C THR A 419 0.88 -14.89 20.99
N ALA A 420 0.06 -15.17 21.97
CA ALA A 420 -0.19 -16.52 22.48
C ALA A 420 -1.67 -16.87 22.28
N GLY A 421 -1.96 -18.15 22.16
CA GLY A 421 -3.34 -18.60 22.00
C GLY A 421 -3.48 -20.10 22.20
N TYR A 422 -4.71 -20.53 22.28
CA TYR A 422 -5.09 -21.93 22.32
C TYR A 422 -6.28 -22.19 21.41
N LYS A 423 -6.13 -23.15 20.51
CA LYS A 423 -7.24 -23.69 19.70
C LYS A 423 -7.85 -24.88 20.42
N PHE A 424 -9.13 -24.82 20.72
CA PHE A 424 -9.88 -25.87 21.38
C PHE A 424 -10.33 -26.96 20.39
N ASN A 425 -10.72 -26.52 19.21
CA ASN A 425 -11.15 -27.38 18.11
C ASN A 425 -10.88 -26.71 16.74
N ARG A 426 -11.44 -27.27 15.69
CA ARG A 426 -11.29 -26.81 14.30
C ARG A 426 -11.76 -25.36 14.11
N GLN A 427 -12.85 -24.97 14.76
CA GLN A 427 -13.51 -23.68 14.55
C GLN A 427 -13.14 -22.63 15.62
N PHE A 428 -12.93 -23.07 16.89
CA PHE A 428 -12.87 -22.18 18.04
C PHE A 428 -11.47 -22.08 18.65
N GLY A 429 -11.06 -20.86 18.92
CA GLY A 429 -9.81 -20.56 19.59
C GLY A 429 -9.86 -19.25 20.41
N VAL A 430 -8.93 -19.13 21.36
CA VAL A 430 -8.68 -17.91 22.12
C VAL A 430 -7.26 -17.44 21.88
N PHE A 431 -7.07 -16.14 21.73
CA PHE A 431 -5.79 -15.53 21.42
C PHE A 431 -5.63 -14.23 22.19
N GLY A 432 -4.39 -13.94 22.55
CA GLY A 432 -4.02 -12.69 23.16
C GLY A 432 -2.67 -12.22 22.66
N SER A 433 -2.48 -10.91 22.56
CA SER A 433 -1.21 -10.32 22.19
C SER A 433 -0.79 -9.22 23.16
N VAL A 434 0.50 -9.21 23.44
CA VAL A 434 1.17 -8.21 24.28
C VAL A 434 2.23 -7.54 23.44
N ARG A 435 2.19 -6.22 23.44
CA ARG A 435 3.21 -5.37 22.84
C ARG A 435 4.27 -5.02 23.88
N THR A 436 5.53 -5.31 23.58
CA THR A 436 6.69 -4.92 24.38
C THR A 436 7.46 -3.87 23.62
N THR A 437 7.41 -2.63 24.09
CA THR A 437 8.15 -1.51 23.50
C THR A 437 9.61 -1.58 23.90
N LEU A 438 10.51 -1.52 22.92
CA LEU A 438 11.96 -1.52 23.13
C LEU A 438 12.55 -0.12 22.98
N LEU A 439 12.11 0.62 21.97
CA LEU A 439 12.55 1.96 21.63
C LEU A 439 11.36 2.78 21.13
N ASP A 440 11.23 4.00 21.60
CA ASP A 440 10.27 4.98 21.10
C ASP A 440 10.75 6.41 21.37
N ASN A 441 10.06 7.39 20.77
CA ASN A 441 10.19 8.81 21.07
C ASN A 441 8.82 9.45 21.35
N PHE A 442 7.87 8.69 21.89
CA PHE A 442 6.53 9.17 22.20
C PHE A 442 6.49 10.12 23.43
N ASP A 443 7.59 10.27 24.18
CA ASP A 443 7.77 11.36 25.13
C ASP A 443 7.61 12.74 24.46
N LYS A 444 7.96 12.83 23.18
CA LYS A 444 7.79 14.03 22.35
C LYS A 444 6.38 14.22 21.79
N PHE A 445 5.49 13.24 21.96
CA PHE A 445 4.10 13.33 21.54
C PHE A 445 3.28 14.11 22.56
N ASN A 446 3.38 15.44 22.57
CA ASN A 446 2.71 16.33 23.52
C ASN A 446 1.35 16.82 23.06
N TYR A 447 0.99 16.59 21.78
CA TYR A 447 -0.28 17.04 21.25
C TYR A 447 -1.47 16.46 22.01
N LYS A 448 -2.19 17.32 22.71
CA LYS A 448 -3.43 17.00 23.40
C LYS A 448 -4.57 17.70 22.66
N VAL A 449 -5.52 16.92 22.17
CA VAL A 449 -6.73 17.50 21.60
C VAL A 449 -7.53 18.19 22.70
N ASP A 450 -7.88 19.46 22.47
CA ASP A 450 -8.71 20.25 23.40
C ASP A 450 -10.04 19.56 23.68
N LYS A 451 -10.29 19.28 24.97
CA LYS A 451 -11.51 18.57 25.42
C LYS A 451 -12.79 19.35 25.11
N GLU A 452 -12.71 20.66 25.12
CA GLU A 452 -13.86 21.53 24.98
C GLU A 452 -14.30 21.75 23.53
N ARG A 453 -13.41 21.45 22.56
CA ARG A 453 -13.67 21.60 21.13
C ARG A 453 -13.97 20.30 20.39
N ALA A 454 -13.95 19.15 21.05
CA ALA A 454 -14.22 17.88 20.41
C ALA A 454 -15.73 17.71 20.18
N VAL A 455 -16.17 17.84 18.94
CA VAL A 455 -17.54 17.59 18.49
C VAL A 455 -17.81 16.10 18.37
N LEU A 456 -16.81 15.33 17.92
CA LEU A 456 -16.89 13.87 17.76
C LEU A 456 -16.38 13.14 19.02
N PRO A 457 -16.93 11.93 19.29
CA PRO A 457 -16.33 11.02 20.27
C PRO A 457 -14.87 10.71 19.94
N ARG A 458 -14.03 10.65 20.99
CA ARG A 458 -12.58 10.46 20.83
C ARG A 458 -12.20 8.99 20.64
N VAL A 459 -12.33 8.52 19.43
CA VAL A 459 -12.09 7.11 19.08
C VAL A 459 -10.66 6.83 18.63
N ARG A 460 -9.89 7.87 18.23
CA ARG A 460 -8.46 7.77 17.83
C ARG A 460 -7.59 8.90 18.37
N THR A 461 -8.10 10.10 18.58
CA THR A 461 -7.31 11.24 19.07
C THR A 461 -6.76 11.04 20.48
N GLN A 462 -7.26 10.09 21.25
CA GLN A 462 -6.73 9.69 22.56
C GLN A 462 -5.65 8.58 22.46
N VAL A 463 -5.20 8.20 21.28
CA VAL A 463 -4.22 7.10 21.13
C VAL A 463 -2.95 7.33 21.96
N ARG A 464 -2.55 8.59 22.14
CA ARG A 464 -1.42 8.95 23.01
C ARG A 464 -1.51 8.33 24.38
N GLU A 465 -2.66 8.42 25.03
CA GLU A 465 -2.87 7.91 26.40
C GLU A 465 -2.69 6.37 26.49
N TYR A 466 -2.87 5.66 25.38
CA TYR A 466 -2.66 4.20 25.31
C TYR A 466 -1.22 3.82 24.99
N VAL A 467 -0.52 4.60 24.14
CA VAL A 467 0.82 4.22 23.67
C VAL A 467 1.93 4.68 24.59
N THR A 468 1.66 5.66 25.49
CA THR A 468 2.65 6.19 26.45
C THR A 468 2.62 5.49 27.82
N GLN A 469 1.76 4.49 28.03
CA GLN A 469 1.53 3.88 29.36
C GLN A 469 2.60 2.90 29.85
N GLY A 470 3.67 2.67 29.12
CA GLY A 470 4.77 1.83 29.59
C GLY A 470 5.25 0.80 28.57
N THR A 471 6.20 -0.01 29.06
CA THR A 471 6.92 -0.98 28.21
C THR A 471 6.03 -2.15 27.75
N PHE A 472 5.02 -2.52 28.55
CA PHE A 472 4.14 -3.64 28.26
C PHE A 472 2.70 -3.17 28.10
N THR A 473 2.11 -3.44 26.93
CA THR A 473 0.71 -3.07 26.66
C THR A 473 -0.04 -4.29 26.10
N MET A 474 -1.19 -4.61 26.66
CA MET A 474 -2.08 -5.63 26.12
C MET A 474 -2.75 -5.08 24.86
N ASP A 475 -2.37 -5.60 23.69
CA ASP A 475 -2.92 -5.19 22.40
C ASP A 475 -4.30 -5.80 22.18
N THR A 476 -4.39 -7.14 22.24
CA THR A 476 -5.66 -7.89 22.06
C THR A 476 -5.79 -9.01 23.08
N ALA A 477 -7.03 -9.43 23.39
CA ALA A 477 -7.37 -10.68 24.07
C ALA A 477 -8.80 -11.07 23.70
N TYR A 478 -8.96 -12.07 22.82
CA TYR A 478 -10.25 -12.39 22.21
C TYR A 478 -10.45 -13.87 21.97
N ALA A 479 -11.72 -14.27 21.92
CA ALA A 479 -12.17 -15.56 21.40
C ALA A 479 -12.69 -15.38 19.98
N VAL A 480 -12.50 -16.39 19.13
CA VAL A 480 -12.98 -16.39 17.76
C VAL A 480 -13.48 -17.78 17.37
N TRP A 481 -14.64 -17.77 16.68
CA TRP A 481 -15.19 -18.92 15.99
C TRP A 481 -15.20 -18.60 14.50
N THR A 482 -14.57 -19.46 13.68
CA THR A 482 -14.50 -19.27 12.23
C THR A 482 -14.81 -20.60 11.53
N ASP A 483 -15.70 -20.59 10.54
CA ASP A 483 -16.01 -21.78 9.75
C ASP A 483 -16.50 -21.41 8.33
N ARG A 484 -16.67 -22.45 7.50
CA ARG A 484 -17.29 -22.39 6.18
C ARG A 484 -18.81 -22.64 6.32
N LEU A 485 -19.60 -21.74 5.77
CA LEU A 485 -21.07 -21.86 5.76
C LEU A 485 -21.57 -22.67 4.54
N ALA A 486 -20.91 -22.46 3.39
CA ALA A 486 -21.16 -23.15 2.12
C ALA A 486 -19.89 -23.07 1.26
N GLU A 487 -19.90 -23.59 0.03
CA GLU A 487 -18.73 -23.70 -0.85
C GLU A 487 -17.88 -22.42 -0.93
N ASP A 488 -18.52 -21.26 -1.11
CA ASP A 488 -17.83 -19.96 -1.24
C ASP A 488 -18.14 -19.00 -0.09
N TRP A 489 -18.86 -19.46 0.93
CA TRP A 489 -19.30 -18.64 2.04
C TRP A 489 -18.56 -18.99 3.33
N TYR A 490 -18.02 -17.97 3.96
CA TYR A 490 -17.29 -18.05 5.24
C TYR A 490 -17.95 -17.15 6.26
N TYR A 491 -17.88 -17.54 7.54
CA TYR A 491 -18.34 -16.69 8.63
C TYR A 491 -17.41 -16.78 9.81
N GLN A 492 -17.41 -15.73 10.62
CA GLN A 492 -16.76 -15.72 11.92
C GLN A 492 -17.58 -14.91 12.92
N ALA A 493 -17.45 -15.30 14.19
CA ALA A 493 -17.92 -14.55 15.36
C ALA A 493 -16.76 -14.40 16.35
N TYR A 494 -16.63 -13.25 16.96
CA TYR A 494 -15.54 -12.98 17.88
C TYR A 494 -15.98 -12.05 19.02
N GLY A 495 -15.24 -12.11 20.14
CA GLY A 495 -15.49 -11.22 21.28
C GLY A 495 -14.31 -11.14 22.23
N GLY A 496 -14.16 -10.00 22.89
CA GLY A 496 -13.09 -9.71 23.81
C GLY A 496 -12.46 -8.33 23.59
N TYR A 497 -11.18 -8.18 23.92
CA TYR A 497 -10.39 -6.99 23.61
C TYR A 497 -9.90 -7.10 22.16
N LEU A 498 -10.52 -6.38 21.24
CA LEU A 498 -10.34 -6.53 19.80
C LEU A 498 -9.14 -5.74 19.28
N GLU A 499 -8.87 -4.60 19.88
CA GLU A 499 -7.72 -3.75 19.58
C GLU A 499 -7.28 -2.98 20.85
N THR A 500 -6.22 -2.19 20.74
CA THR A 500 -5.67 -1.42 21.88
C THR A 500 -6.74 -0.51 22.53
N MET A 501 -7.61 0.12 21.72
CA MET A 501 -8.59 1.12 22.20
C MET A 501 -10.01 0.58 22.39
N PHE A 502 -10.37 -0.56 21.79
CA PHE A 502 -11.73 -1.07 21.82
C PHE A 502 -11.80 -2.57 22.09
N GLY A 503 -12.80 -2.96 22.86
CA GLY A 503 -13.23 -4.34 23.06
C GLY A 503 -14.73 -4.47 22.85
N GLY A 504 -15.21 -5.69 22.62
CA GLY A 504 -16.61 -5.94 22.35
C GLY A 504 -16.85 -7.28 21.67
N VAL A 505 -17.95 -7.36 20.95
CA VAL A 505 -18.36 -8.56 20.19
C VAL A 505 -18.67 -8.18 18.75
N GLY A 506 -18.46 -9.11 17.84
CA GLY A 506 -18.76 -8.89 16.43
C GLY A 506 -18.83 -10.18 15.62
N GLY A 507 -19.22 -10.02 14.38
CA GLY A 507 -19.27 -11.10 13.40
C GLY A 507 -19.07 -10.58 11.99
N GLU A 508 -18.68 -11.49 11.11
CA GLU A 508 -18.44 -11.22 9.69
C GLU A 508 -18.90 -12.41 8.86
N VAL A 509 -19.48 -12.13 7.71
CA VAL A 509 -19.78 -13.11 6.66
C VAL A 509 -19.12 -12.63 5.37
N LEU A 510 -18.48 -13.55 4.66
CA LEU A 510 -17.77 -13.27 3.40
C LEU A 510 -18.17 -14.28 2.33
N TYR A 511 -18.51 -13.78 1.16
CA TYR A 511 -18.61 -14.53 -0.08
C TYR A 511 -17.33 -14.35 -0.90
N ARG A 512 -16.62 -15.44 -1.17
CA ARG A 512 -15.33 -15.41 -1.89
C ARG A 512 -15.11 -16.67 -2.72
N PRO A 513 -15.55 -16.69 -4.01
CA PRO A 513 -15.28 -17.80 -4.92
C PRO A 513 -13.80 -17.95 -5.26
N VAL A 514 -13.41 -19.15 -5.70
CA VAL A 514 -12.03 -19.42 -6.17
C VAL A 514 -11.76 -18.62 -7.43
N ASP A 515 -10.57 -18.02 -7.49
CA ASP A 515 -10.05 -17.20 -8.61
C ASP A 515 -11.02 -16.11 -9.09
N SER A 516 -11.95 -15.71 -8.23
CA SER A 516 -12.90 -14.65 -8.53
C SER A 516 -12.28 -13.28 -8.39
N ARG A 517 -12.60 -12.39 -9.31
CA ARG A 517 -12.26 -10.96 -9.25
C ARG A 517 -13.09 -10.17 -8.27
N PHE A 518 -14.14 -10.76 -7.71
CA PHE A 518 -15.04 -10.13 -6.76
C PHE A 518 -15.14 -10.94 -5.48
N ALA A 519 -15.20 -10.23 -4.36
CA ALA A 519 -15.61 -10.77 -3.08
C ALA A 519 -16.53 -9.77 -2.38
N PHE A 520 -17.46 -10.25 -1.55
CA PHE A 520 -18.40 -9.40 -0.82
C PHE A 520 -18.49 -9.84 0.63
N GLY A 521 -18.36 -8.90 1.54
CA GLY A 521 -18.43 -9.16 2.96
C GLY A 521 -19.36 -8.20 3.70
N VAL A 522 -19.91 -8.66 4.81
CA VAL A 522 -20.64 -7.83 5.75
C VAL A 522 -20.11 -8.13 7.14
N ASP A 523 -19.78 -7.08 7.89
CA ASP A 523 -19.41 -7.20 9.29
C ASP A 523 -20.29 -6.28 10.16
N VAL A 524 -20.52 -6.71 11.40
CA VAL A 524 -21.22 -5.95 12.43
C VAL A 524 -20.53 -6.12 13.78
N ASN A 525 -20.40 -5.04 14.52
CA ASN A 525 -19.68 -5.03 15.79
C ASN A 525 -20.40 -4.12 16.80
N TYR A 526 -20.47 -4.56 18.04
CA TYR A 526 -20.80 -3.74 19.18
C TYR A 526 -19.58 -3.63 20.10
N VAL A 527 -19.06 -2.42 20.28
CA VAL A 527 -17.79 -2.18 20.97
C VAL A 527 -17.88 -1.09 22.01
N LYS A 528 -17.08 -1.23 23.07
CA LYS A 528 -16.84 -0.24 24.10
C LYS A 528 -15.40 0.21 24.11
N GLN A 529 -15.15 1.48 24.41
CA GLN A 529 -13.81 2.02 24.53
C GLN A 529 -13.15 1.48 25.80
N ARG A 530 -11.93 0.92 25.66
CA ARG A 530 -11.12 0.43 26.77
C ARG A 530 -10.60 1.60 27.61
N SER A 531 -10.48 1.42 28.91
CA SER A 531 -9.79 2.38 29.76
C SER A 531 -8.28 2.36 29.49
N PHE A 532 -7.68 3.52 29.40
CA PHE A 532 -6.23 3.65 29.40
C PHE A 532 -5.65 3.71 30.83
N GLU A 533 -6.45 3.94 31.87
CA GLU A 533 -6.04 3.92 33.27
C GLU A 533 -5.94 2.49 33.83
N ASP A 534 -6.84 1.61 33.38
CA ASP A 534 -6.87 0.19 33.73
C ASP A 534 -7.28 -0.62 32.49
N MET A 535 -6.33 -1.35 31.91
CA MET A 535 -6.52 -2.12 30.67
C MET A 535 -7.64 -3.17 30.73
N THR A 536 -8.10 -3.52 31.93
CA THR A 536 -9.19 -4.49 32.13
C THR A 536 -10.57 -3.87 32.17
N ARG A 537 -10.68 -2.54 32.24
CA ARG A 537 -11.94 -1.79 32.33
C ARG A 537 -12.29 -1.12 31.02
N PHE A 538 -13.53 -0.64 30.98
CA PHE A 538 -14.07 0.13 29.86
C PHE A 538 -14.57 1.49 30.33
N PHE A 539 -14.46 2.49 29.47
CA PHE A 539 -15.15 3.75 29.59
C PHE A 539 -16.63 3.61 29.17
N ASP A 540 -17.42 4.66 29.37
CA ASP A 540 -18.85 4.65 29.05
C ASP A 540 -19.11 4.70 27.54
N TYR A 541 -18.14 5.15 26.75
CA TYR A 541 -18.34 5.26 25.31
C TYR A 541 -18.48 3.88 24.64
N GLU A 542 -19.58 3.74 23.90
CA GLU A 542 -19.89 2.54 23.13
C GLU A 542 -20.39 2.89 21.74
N ALA A 543 -20.13 2.01 20.77
CA ALA A 543 -20.52 2.19 19.39
C ALA A 543 -20.98 0.87 18.77
N PHE A 544 -22.01 0.97 17.93
CA PHE A 544 -22.34 -0.06 16.96
C PHE A 544 -21.66 0.31 15.65
N THR A 545 -20.81 -0.57 15.08
CA THR A 545 -20.15 -0.36 13.79
C THR A 545 -20.43 -1.51 12.87
N GLY A 546 -20.32 -1.30 11.56
CA GLY A 546 -20.47 -2.37 10.59
C GLY A 546 -20.42 -1.85 9.18
N PHE A 547 -19.95 -2.71 8.28
CA PHE A 547 -19.72 -2.36 6.88
C PHE A 547 -20.21 -3.47 5.96
N ALA A 548 -20.84 -3.05 4.85
CA ALA A 548 -20.95 -3.85 3.65
C ALA A 548 -19.74 -3.52 2.75
N THR A 549 -18.94 -4.53 2.43
CA THR A 549 -17.66 -4.35 1.74
C THR A 549 -17.65 -5.13 0.43
N ALA A 550 -17.29 -4.47 -0.68
CA ALA A 550 -16.99 -5.07 -1.96
C ALA A 550 -15.49 -4.99 -2.23
N TYR A 551 -14.91 -6.07 -2.73
CA TYR A 551 -13.54 -6.17 -3.22
C TYR A 551 -13.57 -6.48 -4.69
N TRP A 552 -12.80 -5.74 -5.49
CA TRP A 552 -12.79 -5.87 -6.94
C TRP A 552 -11.37 -5.78 -7.51
N GLN A 553 -11.04 -6.70 -8.40
CA GLN A 553 -9.81 -6.73 -9.19
C GLN A 553 -10.17 -6.49 -10.67
N PRO A 554 -10.15 -5.23 -11.16
CA PRO A 554 -10.60 -4.91 -12.51
C PRO A 554 -9.63 -5.41 -13.59
N GLU A 555 -10.15 -5.95 -14.69
CA GLU A 555 -9.34 -6.41 -15.83
C GLU A 555 -8.57 -5.28 -16.52
N PHE A 556 -9.19 -4.11 -16.62
CA PHE A 556 -8.60 -2.94 -17.29
C PHE A 556 -7.50 -2.25 -16.46
N LEU A 557 -7.36 -2.61 -15.18
CA LEU A 557 -6.26 -2.20 -14.31
C LEU A 557 -5.63 -3.46 -13.70
N PRO A 558 -4.74 -4.13 -14.45
CA PRO A 558 -4.13 -5.36 -13.98
C PRO A 558 -3.34 -5.13 -12.69
N ASP A 559 -3.25 -6.15 -11.85
CA ASP A 559 -2.55 -6.12 -10.56
C ASP A 559 -3.04 -5.03 -9.61
N THR A 560 -4.32 -4.68 -9.70
CA THR A 560 -4.96 -3.74 -8.78
C THR A 560 -6.10 -4.38 -8.01
N ARG A 561 -6.33 -3.87 -6.79
CA ARG A 561 -7.50 -4.21 -6.00
C ARG A 561 -8.16 -2.94 -5.48
N ILE A 562 -9.45 -2.83 -5.70
CA ILE A 562 -10.29 -1.77 -5.16
C ILE A 562 -11.18 -2.39 -4.08
N LYS A 563 -11.17 -1.80 -2.88
CA LYS A 563 -12.10 -2.12 -1.80
C LYS A 563 -13.00 -0.93 -1.56
N VAL A 564 -14.29 -1.17 -1.48
CA VAL A 564 -15.29 -0.16 -1.11
C VAL A 564 -16.09 -0.70 0.05
N ALA A 565 -16.03 -0.03 1.21
CA ALA A 565 -16.76 -0.40 2.42
C ALA A 565 -17.70 0.73 2.81
N ALA A 566 -19.01 0.48 2.80
CA ALA A 566 -20.04 1.43 3.19
C ALA A 566 -20.66 1.02 4.52
N GLY A 567 -20.75 1.97 5.48
CA GLY A 567 -21.27 1.63 6.79
C GLY A 567 -21.12 2.70 7.86
N GLN A 568 -21.13 2.28 9.12
CA GLN A 568 -21.00 3.14 10.30
C GLN A 568 -19.63 2.94 10.96
N PHE A 569 -18.92 4.05 11.14
CA PHE A 569 -17.60 4.14 11.75
C PHE A 569 -17.66 4.20 13.28
N LEU A 570 -16.48 4.19 13.92
CA LEU A 570 -16.35 4.17 15.39
C LEU A 570 -16.94 5.42 16.08
N ALA A 571 -16.83 6.60 15.49
CA ALA A 571 -17.39 7.83 16.03
C ALA A 571 -18.91 7.96 15.77
N LYS A 572 -19.57 6.89 15.32
CA LYS A 572 -21.00 6.81 14.95
C LYS A 572 -21.35 7.59 13.68
N ASP A 573 -20.36 8.11 12.99
CA ASP A 573 -20.48 8.71 11.68
C ASP A 573 -20.71 7.62 10.60
N ARG A 574 -21.31 7.99 9.47
CA ARG A 574 -21.69 7.07 8.39
C ARG A 574 -21.07 7.53 7.07
N GLY A 575 -20.67 6.58 6.27
CA GLY A 575 -20.08 6.92 5.00
C GLY A 575 -19.41 5.74 4.29
N VAL A 576 -18.39 6.05 3.49
CA VAL A 576 -17.71 5.08 2.63
C VAL A 576 -16.21 5.18 2.86
N ASN A 577 -15.55 4.03 3.00
CA ASN A 577 -14.10 3.89 2.91
C ASN A 577 -13.75 3.26 1.56
N ILE A 578 -12.86 3.89 0.82
CA ILE A 578 -12.33 3.39 -0.45
C ILE A 578 -10.84 3.13 -0.25
N ASP A 579 -10.38 1.94 -0.63
CA ASP A 579 -8.97 1.54 -0.61
C ASP A 579 -8.60 1.06 -2.00
N PHE A 580 -7.52 1.61 -2.53
CA PHE A 580 -6.94 1.25 -3.82
C PHE A 580 -5.54 0.70 -3.60
N ALA A 581 -5.23 -0.47 -4.15
CA ALA A 581 -3.93 -1.11 -4.04
C ALA A 581 -3.42 -1.56 -5.41
N LYS A 582 -2.15 -1.30 -5.71
CA LYS A 582 -1.42 -1.80 -6.88
C LYS A 582 -0.31 -2.74 -6.42
N ARG A 583 -0.24 -3.92 -7.02
CA ARG A 583 0.84 -4.88 -6.85
C ARG A 583 1.83 -4.72 -8.00
N PHE A 584 3.11 -4.77 -7.71
CA PHE A 584 4.21 -4.77 -8.66
C PHE A 584 4.78 -6.18 -8.84
N ASP A 585 5.55 -6.43 -9.92
CA ASP A 585 6.08 -7.76 -10.27
C ASP A 585 6.94 -8.38 -9.16
N SER A 586 7.66 -7.55 -8.40
CA SER A 586 8.38 -8.01 -7.20
C SER A 586 7.46 -8.53 -6.08
N GLY A 587 6.16 -8.29 -6.19
CA GLY A 587 5.16 -8.53 -5.16
C GLY A 587 5.03 -7.39 -4.15
N ILE A 588 5.75 -6.28 -4.28
CA ILE A 588 5.50 -5.08 -3.48
C ILE A 588 4.10 -4.57 -3.82
N VAL A 589 3.34 -4.22 -2.79
CA VAL A 589 2.01 -3.61 -2.94
C VAL A 589 2.05 -2.21 -2.37
N VAL A 590 1.56 -1.26 -3.13
CA VAL A 590 1.34 0.12 -2.69
C VAL A 590 -0.16 0.40 -2.71
N GLY A 591 -0.66 0.96 -1.63
CA GLY A 591 -2.07 1.30 -1.53
C GLY A 591 -2.32 2.64 -0.88
N ALA A 592 -3.49 3.20 -1.17
CA ALA A 592 -3.99 4.43 -0.57
C ALA A 592 -5.48 4.27 -0.24
N PHE A 593 -5.90 4.85 0.87
CA PHE A 593 -7.29 4.82 1.28
C PHE A 593 -7.81 6.19 1.68
N ALA A 594 -9.13 6.36 1.54
CA ALA A 594 -9.85 7.52 2.00
C ALA A 594 -11.22 7.13 2.58
N SER A 595 -11.61 7.78 3.68
CA SER A 595 -12.93 7.62 4.30
C SER A 595 -13.71 8.92 4.18
N PHE A 596 -14.82 8.90 3.49
CA PHE A 596 -15.76 10.02 3.34
C PHE A 596 -16.99 9.76 4.19
N THR A 597 -17.31 10.68 5.09
CA THR A 597 -18.44 10.52 6.04
C THR A 597 -19.39 11.70 6.00
N ASN A 598 -20.50 11.56 6.70
CA ASN A 598 -21.50 12.63 6.85
C ASN A 598 -21.08 13.73 7.86
N VAL A 599 -19.88 13.64 8.44
CA VAL A 599 -19.32 14.68 9.30
C VAL A 599 -18.91 15.88 8.45
N SER A 600 -19.35 17.07 8.83
CA SER A 600 -18.95 18.31 8.15
C SER A 600 -17.46 18.59 8.34
N ALA A 601 -16.85 19.34 7.41
CA ALA A 601 -15.45 19.74 7.55
C ALA A 601 -15.19 20.60 8.80
N GLU A 602 -16.21 21.26 9.34
CA GLU A 602 -16.14 22.03 10.57
C GLU A 602 -16.05 21.13 11.81
N GLU A 603 -16.88 20.08 11.84
CA GLU A 603 -16.89 19.08 12.91
C GLU A 603 -15.67 18.17 12.86
N TYR A 604 -15.16 17.89 11.67
CA TYR A 604 -13.97 17.05 11.47
C TYR A 604 -12.69 17.72 12.01
N GLY A 605 -12.64 19.05 11.93
CA GLY A 605 -11.49 19.86 12.33
C GLY A 605 -10.51 20.08 11.21
N GLU A 606 -9.21 19.92 11.47
CA GLU A 606 -8.17 20.05 10.45
C GLU A 606 -8.21 18.87 9.48
N GLY A 607 -8.37 19.15 8.19
CA GLY A 607 -8.65 18.16 7.15
C GLY A 607 -10.16 17.88 7.05
N SER A 608 -10.64 17.37 5.92
CA SER A 608 -12.06 17.13 5.67
C SER A 608 -12.46 15.66 5.65
N PHE A 609 -11.49 14.76 5.64
CA PHE A 609 -11.69 13.30 5.61
C PHE A 609 -10.42 12.55 6.02
N THR A 610 -10.59 11.33 6.52
CA THR A 610 -9.49 10.43 6.87
C THR A 610 -8.90 9.82 5.60
N LYS A 611 -7.57 9.84 5.50
CA LYS A 611 -6.82 9.30 4.37
C LYS A 611 -5.48 8.77 4.82
N GLY A 612 -4.90 7.89 4.03
CA GLY A 612 -3.57 7.36 4.26
C GLY A 612 -3.08 6.54 3.08
N PHE A 613 -1.82 6.15 3.13
CA PHE A 613 -1.24 5.21 2.19
C PHE A 613 -0.39 4.18 2.93
N TYR A 614 -0.07 3.10 2.26
CA TYR A 614 0.75 2.04 2.82
C TYR A 614 1.59 1.37 1.72
N ILE A 615 2.71 0.81 2.17
CA ILE A 615 3.54 -0.06 1.34
C ILE A 615 3.61 -1.42 2.05
N SER A 616 3.36 -2.49 1.32
CA SER A 616 3.52 -3.86 1.79
C SER A 616 4.64 -4.54 1.00
N ILE A 617 5.68 -4.98 1.71
CA ILE A 617 6.91 -5.51 1.11
C ILE A 617 7.06 -6.97 1.49
N PRO A 618 7.21 -7.91 0.52
CA PRO A 618 7.48 -9.31 0.82
C PRO A 618 8.84 -9.48 1.48
N PHE A 619 8.94 -10.26 2.55
CA PHE A 619 10.23 -10.61 3.16
C PHE A 619 11.11 -11.40 2.21
N ASP A 620 10.49 -12.06 1.25
CA ASP A 620 11.16 -12.77 0.18
C ASP A 620 12.20 -11.93 -0.57
N LEU A 621 12.02 -10.61 -0.66
CA LEU A 621 12.97 -9.69 -1.28
C LEU A 621 14.25 -9.44 -0.47
N PHE A 622 14.30 -9.83 0.80
CA PHE A 622 15.44 -9.56 1.70
C PHE A 622 16.17 -10.81 2.16
N VAL A 623 15.52 -11.98 2.05
CA VAL A 623 16.07 -13.24 2.55
C VAL A 623 16.51 -14.15 1.41
N LEU A 624 17.57 -14.93 1.64
CA LEU A 624 18.12 -15.87 0.65
C LEU A 624 17.27 -17.13 0.45
N LYS A 625 16.34 -17.42 1.36
CA LYS A 625 15.41 -18.56 1.24
C LYS A 625 14.02 -18.05 0.89
N PRO A 626 13.24 -18.80 0.10
CA PRO A 626 11.84 -18.45 -0.16
C PRO A 626 11.05 -18.24 1.14
N ALA A 627 10.23 -17.20 1.20
CA ALA A 627 9.45 -16.85 2.37
C ALA A 627 8.13 -16.15 1.97
N LYS A 628 7.02 -16.54 2.62
CA LYS A 628 5.69 -15.96 2.36
C LYS A 628 5.36 -14.70 3.16
N GLY A 629 6.12 -14.40 4.22
CA GLY A 629 5.82 -13.26 5.09
C GLY A 629 5.97 -11.90 4.41
N ARG A 630 5.25 -10.89 4.93
CA ARG A 630 5.26 -9.50 4.42
C ARG A 630 5.36 -8.52 5.57
N GLY A 631 6.08 -7.42 5.36
CA GLY A 631 6.04 -6.23 6.20
C GLY A 631 5.04 -5.21 5.64
N GLN A 632 4.20 -4.62 6.50
CA GLN A 632 3.32 -3.52 6.12
C GLN A 632 3.75 -2.25 6.82
N PHE A 633 3.87 -1.18 6.05
CA PHE A 633 4.31 0.14 6.49
C PHE A 633 3.20 1.15 6.17
N PRO A 634 2.22 1.32 7.07
CA PRO A 634 1.18 2.31 6.88
C PRO A 634 1.71 3.70 7.21
N TRP A 635 1.26 4.67 6.42
CA TRP A 635 1.42 6.07 6.71
C TRP A 635 0.04 6.72 6.81
N VAL A 636 -0.38 6.92 8.04
CA VAL A 636 -1.63 7.62 8.35
C VAL A 636 -1.23 8.94 9.02
N PRO A 637 -1.64 10.09 8.48
CA PRO A 637 -1.50 11.36 9.19
C PRO A 637 -2.15 11.25 10.58
N ILE A 638 -1.77 12.13 11.50
CA ILE A 638 -2.32 12.12 12.86
C ILE A 638 -3.84 11.92 12.79
N ALA A 639 -4.28 10.82 13.38
CA ALA A 639 -5.64 10.36 13.23
C ALA A 639 -6.63 11.37 13.83
N ARG A 640 -7.64 11.73 13.08
CA ARG A 640 -8.85 12.38 13.57
C ARG A 640 -9.85 11.29 13.93
N ASP A 641 -10.97 11.68 14.54
CA ASP A 641 -11.98 10.72 15.03
C ASP A 641 -13.01 10.33 13.97
N GLY A 642 -13.27 11.17 12.98
CA GLY A 642 -14.18 10.85 11.88
C GLY A 642 -13.60 9.85 10.88
N GLY A 643 -14.44 8.97 10.32
CA GLY A 643 -14.04 7.99 9.30
C GLY A 643 -13.13 6.88 9.79
N GLN A 644 -13.13 6.58 11.09
CA GLN A 644 -12.26 5.58 11.72
C GLN A 644 -12.94 4.22 11.82
N MET A 645 -12.35 3.22 11.17
CA MET A 645 -12.82 1.83 11.26
C MET A 645 -12.25 1.13 12.50
N LEU A 646 -13.01 0.14 13.02
CA LEU A 646 -12.51 -0.80 14.02
C LEU A 646 -11.40 -1.67 13.42
N THR A 647 -10.26 -1.79 14.12
CA THR A 647 -9.22 -2.75 13.77
C THR A 647 -9.58 -4.11 14.36
N ARG A 648 -10.09 -5.00 13.52
CA ARG A 648 -10.46 -6.35 13.95
C ARG A 648 -9.23 -7.26 13.98
N PRO A 649 -9.05 -8.12 15.00
CA PRO A 649 -7.89 -8.99 15.12
C PRO A 649 -7.86 -10.10 14.06
N SER A 650 -9.02 -10.45 13.50
CA SER A 650 -9.21 -11.39 12.40
C SER A 650 -10.15 -10.80 11.37
N GLN A 651 -9.87 -11.01 10.10
CA GLN A 651 -10.71 -10.62 8.97
C GLN A 651 -10.79 -11.78 7.97
N LEU A 652 -11.99 -12.14 7.55
CA LEU A 652 -12.20 -13.27 6.65
C LEU A 652 -11.51 -13.07 5.29
N ILE A 653 -11.44 -11.85 4.78
CA ILE A 653 -10.73 -11.57 3.53
C ILE A 653 -9.24 -11.98 3.57
N SER A 654 -8.58 -11.79 4.72
CA SER A 654 -7.19 -12.22 4.91
C SER A 654 -7.08 -13.72 5.20
N THR A 655 -8.03 -14.28 5.95
CA THR A 655 -8.07 -15.71 6.26
C THR A 655 -8.34 -16.56 5.01
N THR A 656 -9.03 -16.02 4.01
CA THR A 656 -9.38 -16.70 2.78
C THR A 656 -8.53 -16.28 1.57
N GLU A 657 -7.34 -15.70 1.78
CA GLU A 657 -6.49 -15.15 0.71
C GLU A 657 -6.14 -16.19 -0.36
N LEU A 658 -5.97 -17.45 -0.01
CA LEU A 658 -5.72 -18.56 -0.94
C LEU A 658 -6.81 -18.74 -2.02
N ARG A 659 -8.05 -18.28 -1.77
CA ARG A 659 -9.18 -18.42 -2.73
C ARG A 659 -9.01 -17.55 -3.97
N SER A 660 -8.43 -16.37 -3.80
CA SER A 660 -8.14 -15.42 -4.88
C SER A 660 -7.02 -14.50 -4.41
N PRO A 661 -5.76 -14.93 -4.52
CA PRO A 661 -4.63 -14.22 -3.97
C PRO A 661 -4.40 -12.91 -4.72
N PHE A 662 -4.14 -11.86 -3.95
CA PHE A 662 -3.73 -10.56 -4.47
C PHE A 662 -2.29 -10.22 -4.07
N TYR A 663 -1.89 -10.61 -2.87
CA TYR A 663 -0.57 -10.30 -2.35
C TYR A 663 0.52 -11.26 -2.83
N ASP A 664 0.15 -12.46 -3.20
CA ASP A 664 1.08 -13.54 -3.55
C ASP A 664 0.90 -14.03 -4.99
#